data_4c729971bbec171326f4fe5a5f8d2fc5
#
_entry.id   4c729971bbec171326f4fe5a5f8d2fc5
#
_cell.length_a   1.000
_cell.length_b   1.000
_cell.length_c   1.000
_cell.angle_alpha   90.00
_cell.angle_beta   90.00
_cell.angle_gamma   90.00
#
_symmetry.space_group_name_H-M   'P 1'
#
loop_
_entity.id
_entity.type
_entity.pdbx_description
1 polymer ?
#
loop_
_entity_poly.entity_id
_entity_poly.type
_entity_poly.pdbx_seq_one_letter_code
_entity_poly.pdbx_strand_id
1 'polypeptide(L)'
;MDNLTPKEIADEEMINQAFHELLNDYLATKHRKRVEIITKAFNFANQAHKGIKRRSGEPYIMHPIAVASIVCNEIGLGSTSICAALLHDVVEDTDYTVEDIENIFGPKIAQIVDGLTKISGGIFGDRASAQAENFKKLLLTMSNDIRVILIKIADRLHNMRTLGSMLPNKQYKIAGETLYIYAPLANRLGLYKIKTELENLSFKYEHPEEYAEIEEKLNATAAERDKVFNDFTAPIRTQLDKMGLKYRILARVKSIYSIWNKMQTKHVPFEEIYDLLAVRIIFEPRNIEEELNDCFDIYVSISKIYKPHPDRLRDWVSHPKANGYQALHVTLMGNNGQWIEVQIRSERMNDVAEQGFAAHWKYKEGGGSEDEGELEKWLKTIKEILDDPQPDAIDFLDTIKLNLFASEIFVFTPKGELKIMPQNSTALDFAFSLHTDIGSHCIGAKVNHKLVPLSHKLQSGDQVEILTSKSQRVQPQWEVFATTARARAKIAAILRKERKVNQKLGEEILSEFLKKEEIRPEDSVIEKLRKLHNAKNEEELLAAIGSKVIILGEVDKNELKEKQTSNWKKYLTFSFGNTNKEKPEEKEQPQEKEKINPKQILKLTEESLQKKYIMAECCHPIPGDDVLGYVDENDRIIIHKRQCPVAAKLKSSYGNRILATEWDTHKELSFLVYIYIKGIDSMGLLNEVTQVISRQLNVNIRKLTIETNDGIFEGKIQLWVHDVEDVKTICNNLKKIQNIKQVNRVEE
;
A
#
# COMPACT_ATOMS: atom_id res chain seq x y z
N MET A 1 -12.90 40.57 -32.68
CA MET A 1 -13.39 39.17 -32.60
C MET A 1 -12.93 38.49 -33.85
N ASP A 2 -11.66 38.11 -33.87
CA ASP A 2 -10.96 37.76 -35.10
C ASP A 2 -10.70 36.27 -35.14
N ASN A 3 -11.30 35.64 -36.19
CA ASN A 3 -10.92 34.36 -36.77
C ASN A 3 -10.68 33.14 -35.89
N LEU A 4 -11.49 32.92 -34.86
CA LEU A 4 -11.50 31.62 -34.20
C LEU A 4 -12.09 30.56 -35.12
N THR A 5 -11.45 29.43 -35.21
CA THR A 5 -11.98 28.28 -35.94
C THR A 5 -13.23 27.73 -35.22
N PRO A 6 -14.15 27.05 -35.93
CA PRO A 6 -15.32 26.44 -35.30
C PRO A 6 -14.97 25.52 -34.11
N LYS A 7 -13.78 24.91 -34.15
CA LYS A 7 -13.27 24.06 -33.06
C LYS A 7 -12.84 24.87 -31.83
N GLU A 8 -12.20 26.01 -32.02
CA GLU A 8 -11.81 26.92 -30.94
C GLU A 8 -13.03 27.54 -30.25
N ILE A 9 -14.06 27.85 -31.01
CA ILE A 9 -15.34 28.34 -30.46
C ILE A 9 -15.98 27.27 -29.58
N ALA A 10 -16.02 26.01 -30.05
CA ALA A 10 -16.55 24.87 -29.28
C ALA A 10 -15.71 24.59 -28.02
N ASP A 11 -14.38 24.68 -28.10
CA ASP A 11 -13.47 24.53 -26.95
C ASP A 11 -13.73 25.64 -25.92
N GLU A 12 -13.92 26.91 -26.33
CA GLU A 12 -14.24 28.04 -25.42
C GLU A 12 -15.63 27.91 -24.77
N GLU A 13 -16.63 27.46 -25.52
CA GLU A 13 -17.97 27.20 -24.97
C GLU A 13 -17.92 26.12 -23.90
N MET A 14 -17.21 25.01 -24.16
CA MET A 14 -17.03 23.90 -23.22
C MET A 14 -16.32 24.36 -21.95
N ILE A 15 -15.25 25.17 -22.04
CA ILE A 15 -14.49 25.71 -20.92
C ILE A 15 -15.41 26.61 -20.06
N ASN A 16 -16.14 27.54 -20.71
CA ASN A 16 -17.02 28.44 -20.01
C ASN A 16 -18.17 27.73 -19.30
N GLN A 17 -18.78 26.73 -19.95
CA GLN A 17 -19.80 25.90 -19.35
C GLN A 17 -19.29 25.18 -18.09
N ALA A 18 -18.16 24.49 -18.19
CA ALA A 18 -17.57 23.76 -17.06
C ALA A 18 -17.23 24.69 -15.89
N PHE A 19 -16.70 25.87 -16.17
CA PHE A 19 -16.43 26.86 -15.12
C PHE A 19 -17.71 27.45 -14.48
N HIS A 20 -18.74 27.70 -15.26
CA HIS A 20 -20.05 28.11 -14.73
C HIS A 20 -20.67 27.02 -13.83
N GLU A 21 -20.59 25.77 -14.21
CA GLU A 21 -21.04 24.65 -13.38
C GLU A 21 -20.29 24.64 -12.04
N LEU A 22 -18.95 24.75 -12.04
CA LEU A 22 -18.14 24.84 -10.82
C LEU A 22 -18.57 26.02 -9.94
N LEU A 23 -18.83 27.19 -10.53
CA LEU A 23 -19.29 28.38 -9.76
C LEU A 23 -20.68 28.17 -9.16
N ASN A 24 -21.61 27.59 -9.90
CA ASN A 24 -22.94 27.26 -9.40
C ASN A 24 -22.89 26.29 -8.23
N ASP A 25 -22.08 25.25 -8.35
CA ASP A 25 -21.85 24.29 -7.29
C ASP A 25 -21.25 24.94 -6.04
N TYR A 26 -20.22 25.78 -6.21
CA TYR A 26 -19.65 26.54 -5.11
C TYR A 26 -20.66 27.48 -4.45
N LEU A 27 -21.50 28.13 -5.22
CA LEU A 27 -22.55 29.00 -4.70
C LEU A 27 -23.63 28.24 -3.90
N ALA A 28 -23.86 26.97 -4.21
CA ALA A 28 -24.76 26.11 -3.46
C ALA A 28 -24.16 25.65 -2.10
N THR A 29 -22.84 25.73 -1.91
CA THR A 29 -22.18 25.32 -0.65
C THR A 29 -22.50 26.30 0.49
N LYS A 30 -22.25 25.90 1.74
CA LYS A 30 -22.35 26.76 2.94
C LYS A 30 -21.12 27.67 3.17
N HIS A 31 -20.09 27.60 2.32
CA HIS A 31 -18.88 28.39 2.47
C HIS A 31 -19.12 29.89 2.19
N ARG A 32 -18.25 30.74 2.78
CA ARG A 32 -18.24 32.19 2.47
C ARG A 32 -18.00 32.39 0.97
N LYS A 33 -18.89 33.17 0.33
CA LYS A 33 -18.84 33.38 -1.12
C LYS A 33 -17.72 34.36 -1.50
N ARG A 34 -16.70 33.81 -2.18
CA ARG A 34 -15.56 34.57 -2.71
C ARG A 34 -15.37 34.26 -4.19
N VAL A 35 -16.38 34.61 -4.98
CA VAL A 35 -16.42 34.29 -6.43
C VAL A 35 -15.30 35.00 -7.19
N GLU A 36 -14.99 36.25 -6.83
CA GLU A 36 -14.00 37.09 -7.52
C GLU A 36 -12.59 36.42 -7.58
N ILE A 37 -12.13 35.87 -6.46
CA ILE A 37 -10.80 35.23 -6.42
C ILE A 37 -10.77 33.92 -7.20
N ILE A 38 -11.88 33.17 -7.21
CA ILE A 38 -11.99 31.94 -7.99
C ILE A 38 -11.99 32.26 -9.49
N THR A 39 -12.77 33.30 -9.90
CA THR A 39 -12.79 33.77 -11.30
C THR A 39 -11.42 34.30 -11.72
N LYS A 40 -10.71 35.00 -10.84
CA LYS A 40 -9.34 35.47 -11.10
C LYS A 40 -8.37 34.28 -11.30
N ALA A 41 -8.45 33.25 -10.45
CA ALA A 41 -7.63 32.07 -10.55
C ALA A 41 -7.91 31.27 -11.83
N PHE A 42 -9.19 31.11 -12.18
CA PHE A 42 -9.58 30.46 -13.44
C PHE A 42 -9.05 31.22 -14.66
N ASN A 43 -9.28 32.54 -14.75
CA ASN A 43 -8.81 33.34 -15.89
C ASN A 43 -7.27 33.25 -16.04
N PHE A 44 -6.56 33.31 -14.92
CA PHE A 44 -5.11 33.20 -14.92
C PHE A 44 -4.64 31.79 -15.42
N ALA A 45 -5.21 30.72 -14.88
CA ALA A 45 -4.88 29.35 -15.29
C ALA A 45 -5.26 29.08 -16.76
N ASN A 46 -6.43 29.60 -17.22
CA ASN A 46 -6.87 29.45 -18.60
C ASN A 46 -5.92 30.16 -19.57
N GLN A 47 -5.45 31.36 -19.19
CA GLN A 47 -4.44 32.09 -19.97
C GLN A 47 -3.09 31.36 -19.99
N ALA A 48 -2.64 30.85 -18.86
CA ALA A 48 -1.37 30.15 -18.72
C ALA A 48 -1.32 28.87 -19.56
N HIS A 49 -2.43 28.14 -19.67
CA HIS A 49 -2.53 26.90 -20.46
C HIS A 49 -3.11 27.10 -21.85
N LYS A 50 -3.20 28.33 -22.36
CA LYS A 50 -3.79 28.61 -23.66
C LYS A 50 -3.07 27.89 -24.77
N GLY A 51 -3.83 27.12 -25.60
CA GLY A 51 -3.31 26.36 -26.73
C GLY A 51 -2.74 24.97 -26.36
N ILE A 52 -2.60 24.65 -25.07
CA ILE A 52 -2.17 23.32 -24.64
C ILE A 52 -3.37 22.37 -24.64
N LYS A 53 -3.19 21.16 -25.18
CA LYS A 53 -4.22 20.11 -25.21
C LYS A 53 -3.75 18.84 -24.51
N ARG A 54 -4.69 18.16 -23.86
CA ARG A 54 -4.47 16.83 -23.30
C ARG A 54 -4.36 15.77 -24.41
N ARG A 55 -3.90 14.57 -24.09
CA ARG A 55 -3.85 13.43 -25.03
C ARG A 55 -5.24 13.04 -25.55
N SER A 56 -6.29 13.27 -24.79
CA SER A 56 -7.70 13.11 -25.19
C SER A 56 -8.12 14.09 -26.28
N GLY A 57 -7.34 15.16 -26.53
CA GLY A 57 -7.65 16.23 -27.47
C GLY A 57 -8.37 17.43 -26.88
N GLU A 58 -8.80 17.37 -25.64
CA GLU A 58 -9.45 18.45 -24.89
C GLU A 58 -8.46 19.57 -24.49
N PRO A 59 -8.92 20.83 -24.33
CA PRO A 59 -8.12 21.89 -23.74
C PRO A 59 -7.59 21.50 -22.36
N TYR A 60 -6.32 21.83 -22.07
CA TYR A 60 -5.69 21.40 -20.80
C TYR A 60 -6.42 21.92 -19.56
N ILE A 61 -6.96 23.15 -19.61
CA ILE A 61 -7.68 23.79 -18.50
C ILE A 61 -8.89 22.99 -17.98
N MET A 62 -9.43 22.07 -18.80
CA MET A 62 -10.52 21.19 -18.37
C MET A 62 -10.11 20.31 -17.18
N HIS A 63 -8.82 19.94 -17.09
CA HIS A 63 -8.31 19.19 -15.95
C HIS A 63 -8.30 19.98 -14.65
N PRO A 64 -7.69 21.17 -14.55
CA PRO A 64 -7.79 22.01 -13.36
C PRO A 64 -9.23 22.32 -12.92
N ILE A 65 -10.14 22.57 -13.89
CA ILE A 65 -11.57 22.79 -13.57
C ILE A 65 -12.18 21.53 -12.95
N ALA A 66 -11.95 20.36 -13.51
CA ALA A 66 -12.45 19.09 -12.98
C ALA A 66 -11.88 18.77 -11.59
N VAL A 67 -10.57 19.02 -11.37
CA VAL A 67 -9.96 18.88 -10.03
C VAL A 67 -10.60 19.85 -9.04
N ALA A 68 -10.81 21.10 -9.42
CA ALA A 68 -11.49 22.10 -8.59
C ALA A 68 -12.94 21.71 -8.27
N SER A 69 -13.66 21.09 -9.22
CA SER A 69 -15.02 20.56 -9.00
C SER A 69 -15.02 19.41 -7.99
N ILE A 70 -14.08 18.47 -8.07
CA ILE A 70 -13.90 17.39 -7.07
C ILE A 70 -13.62 17.99 -5.68
N VAL A 71 -12.72 18.98 -5.61
CA VAL A 71 -12.37 19.67 -4.36
C VAL A 71 -13.58 20.36 -3.75
N CYS A 72 -14.43 20.99 -4.57
CA CYS A 72 -15.65 21.68 -4.14
C CYS A 72 -16.75 20.69 -3.71
N ASN A 73 -17.10 19.73 -4.58
CA ASN A 73 -18.32 18.92 -4.48
C ASN A 73 -18.12 17.62 -3.72
N GLU A 74 -17.00 16.94 -3.95
CA GLU A 74 -16.76 15.61 -3.37
C GLU A 74 -15.98 15.69 -2.06
N ILE A 75 -15.02 16.62 -1.93
CA ILE A 75 -14.26 16.84 -0.70
C ILE A 75 -14.91 17.91 0.17
N GLY A 76 -15.52 18.94 -0.44
CA GLY A 76 -16.25 20.00 0.28
C GLY A 76 -15.36 21.13 0.81
N LEU A 77 -14.28 21.49 0.12
CA LEU A 77 -13.37 22.56 0.51
C LEU A 77 -13.78 23.92 -0.08
N GLY A 78 -13.31 24.99 0.57
CA GLY A 78 -13.67 26.37 0.20
C GLY A 78 -12.75 27.01 -0.85
N SER A 79 -12.98 28.31 -1.10
CA SER A 79 -12.37 29.13 -2.16
C SER A 79 -10.84 29.02 -2.27
N THR A 80 -10.11 29.04 -1.15
CA THR A 80 -8.63 28.93 -1.15
C THR A 80 -8.15 27.64 -1.81
N SER A 81 -8.81 26.51 -1.50
CA SER A 81 -8.46 25.19 -2.06
C SER A 81 -8.90 25.08 -3.52
N ILE A 82 -10.05 25.67 -3.87
CA ILE A 82 -10.56 25.75 -5.26
C ILE A 82 -9.57 26.54 -6.13
N CYS A 83 -9.08 27.70 -5.65
CA CYS A 83 -8.07 28.47 -6.35
C CYS A 83 -6.76 27.70 -6.51
N ALA A 84 -6.29 27.04 -5.45
CA ALA A 84 -5.08 26.21 -5.52
C ALA A 84 -5.23 25.03 -6.49
N ALA A 85 -6.43 24.43 -6.56
CA ALA A 85 -6.75 23.38 -7.51
C ALA A 85 -6.78 23.88 -8.97
N LEU A 86 -7.26 25.08 -9.23
CA LEU A 86 -7.22 25.71 -10.56
C LEU A 86 -5.78 26.06 -10.99
N LEU A 87 -4.89 26.33 -10.03
CA LEU A 87 -3.52 26.80 -10.27
C LEU A 87 -2.46 25.72 -10.12
N HIS A 88 -2.81 24.47 -9.76
CA HIS A 88 -1.85 23.46 -9.30
C HIS A 88 -0.79 23.07 -10.32
N ASP A 89 -1.13 23.07 -11.61
CA ASP A 89 -0.20 22.73 -12.70
C ASP A 89 0.47 23.93 -13.35
N VAL A 90 0.06 25.17 -13.00
CA VAL A 90 0.58 26.38 -13.64
C VAL A 90 2.10 26.50 -13.46
N VAL A 91 2.60 26.23 -12.26
CA VAL A 91 4.06 26.30 -11.96
C VAL A 91 4.83 25.13 -12.56
N GLU A 92 4.19 23.97 -12.78
CA GLU A 92 4.85 22.80 -13.38
C GLU A 92 4.94 22.87 -14.91
N ASP A 93 3.88 23.38 -15.54
CA ASP A 93 3.67 23.27 -17.00
C ASP A 93 3.88 24.59 -17.75
N THR A 94 4.17 25.68 -17.04
CA THR A 94 4.38 27.02 -17.65
C THR A 94 5.58 27.75 -17.02
N ASP A 95 5.92 28.91 -17.53
CA ASP A 95 7.05 29.73 -17.07
C ASP A 95 6.75 30.53 -15.77
N TYR A 96 5.54 30.43 -15.22
CA TYR A 96 5.20 31.11 -13.97
C TYR A 96 5.82 30.43 -12.76
N THR A 97 6.28 31.27 -11.81
CA THR A 97 6.91 30.81 -10.56
C THR A 97 5.94 30.83 -9.38
N VAL A 98 6.33 30.19 -8.27
CA VAL A 98 5.57 30.26 -7.00
C VAL A 98 5.49 31.71 -6.49
N GLU A 99 6.52 32.51 -6.72
CA GLU A 99 6.56 33.94 -6.37
C GLU A 99 5.51 34.75 -7.14
N ASP A 100 5.28 34.45 -8.42
CA ASP A 100 4.22 35.08 -9.21
C ASP A 100 2.85 34.75 -8.64
N ILE A 101 2.62 33.49 -8.26
CA ILE A 101 1.38 33.06 -7.61
C ILE A 101 1.20 33.78 -6.26
N GLU A 102 2.26 33.95 -5.47
CA GLU A 102 2.20 34.66 -4.19
C GLU A 102 1.82 36.14 -4.37
N ASN A 103 2.46 36.80 -5.32
CA ASN A 103 2.20 38.22 -5.62
C ASN A 103 0.75 38.47 -6.10
N ILE A 104 0.16 37.53 -6.83
CA ILE A 104 -1.17 37.67 -7.44
C ILE A 104 -2.30 37.18 -6.52
N PHE A 105 -2.11 36.09 -5.79
CA PHE A 105 -3.15 35.37 -5.04
C PHE A 105 -2.88 35.29 -3.53
N GLY A 106 -1.71 35.74 -3.09
CA GLY A 106 -1.29 35.79 -1.70
C GLY A 106 -0.60 34.51 -1.20
N PRO A 107 0.09 34.61 -0.04
CA PRO A 107 1.01 33.58 0.44
C PRO A 107 0.31 32.23 0.72
N LYS A 108 -0.96 32.25 1.13
CA LYS A 108 -1.67 31.01 1.49
C LYS A 108 -1.96 30.12 0.28
N ILE A 109 -2.36 30.70 -0.86
CA ILE A 109 -2.60 29.95 -2.09
C ILE A 109 -1.26 29.51 -2.67
N ALA A 110 -0.24 30.38 -2.69
CA ALA A 110 1.10 30.07 -3.17
C ALA A 110 1.73 28.89 -2.40
N GLN A 111 1.61 28.87 -1.07
CA GLN A 111 2.10 27.79 -0.22
C GLN A 111 1.47 26.43 -0.57
N ILE A 112 0.15 26.41 -0.85
CA ILE A 112 -0.53 25.18 -1.26
C ILE A 112 -0.05 24.74 -2.64
N VAL A 113 0.05 25.67 -3.60
CA VAL A 113 0.52 25.37 -4.97
C VAL A 113 1.97 24.85 -4.95
N ASP A 114 2.88 25.47 -4.18
CA ASP A 114 4.25 24.97 -4.00
C ASP A 114 4.28 23.53 -3.48
N GLY A 115 3.41 23.23 -2.50
CA GLY A 115 3.29 21.86 -1.98
C GLY A 115 2.79 20.84 -2.99
N LEU A 116 2.03 21.26 -3.99
CA LEU A 116 1.51 20.41 -5.07
C LEU A 116 2.55 20.20 -6.18
N THR A 117 3.51 21.11 -6.34
CA THR A 117 4.51 21.11 -7.40
C THR A 117 5.57 20.02 -7.17
N LYS A 118 5.97 19.31 -8.23
CA LYS A 118 7.01 18.27 -8.18
C LYS A 118 8.40 18.86 -7.91
N ILE A 119 9.27 18.07 -7.29
CA ILE A 119 10.66 18.45 -7.09
C ILE A 119 11.44 18.20 -8.38
N SER A 120 12.12 19.25 -8.88
CA SER A 120 13.09 19.15 -9.96
C SER A 120 14.50 18.94 -9.39
N GLY A 121 14.81 17.75 -8.87
CA GLY A 121 16.14 17.41 -8.33
C GLY A 121 16.06 16.61 -7.05
N GLY A 122 16.82 15.50 -7.00
CA GLY A 122 16.71 14.52 -5.94
C GLY A 122 17.35 14.96 -4.62
N ILE A 123 16.64 14.76 -3.53
CA ILE A 123 17.16 14.95 -2.15
C ILE A 123 17.96 13.71 -1.69
N PHE A 124 17.69 12.54 -2.26
CA PHE A 124 18.33 11.26 -1.85
C PHE A 124 19.53 10.84 -2.71
N GLY A 125 19.97 11.67 -3.67
CA GLY A 125 21.04 11.32 -4.61
C GLY A 125 20.62 10.26 -5.65
N ASP A 126 21.59 9.77 -6.43
CA ASP A 126 21.37 8.93 -7.63
C ASP A 126 20.70 7.57 -7.36
N ARG A 127 20.49 7.18 -6.11
CA ARG A 127 19.95 5.86 -5.72
C ARG A 127 18.48 5.86 -5.36
N ALA A 128 17.86 7.01 -5.07
CA ALA A 128 16.45 7.07 -4.69
C ALA A 128 15.54 7.26 -5.91
N SER A 129 14.38 6.62 -5.92
CA SER A 129 13.43 6.84 -6.98
C SER A 129 12.80 8.23 -6.85
N ALA A 130 12.70 8.97 -7.95
CA ALA A 130 12.05 10.28 -8.00
C ALA A 130 10.60 10.26 -7.44
N GLN A 131 9.95 9.11 -7.44
CA GLN A 131 8.63 8.90 -6.85
C GLN A 131 8.64 8.96 -5.33
N ALA A 132 9.63 8.31 -4.68
CA ALA A 132 9.77 8.34 -3.22
C ALA A 132 10.09 9.75 -2.73
N GLU A 133 10.89 10.51 -3.46
CA GLU A 133 11.22 11.91 -3.16
C GLU A 133 10.00 12.82 -3.27
N ASN A 134 9.25 12.72 -4.36
CA ASN A 134 8.01 13.47 -4.55
C ASN A 134 6.98 13.12 -3.46
N PHE A 135 6.89 11.86 -3.07
CA PHE A 135 6.01 11.42 -2.01
C PHE A 135 6.46 11.93 -0.64
N LYS A 136 7.77 11.96 -0.36
CA LYS A 136 8.32 12.55 0.87
C LYS A 136 8.00 14.05 0.95
N LYS A 137 8.21 14.82 -0.14
CA LYS A 137 7.82 16.25 -0.20
C LYS A 137 6.33 16.42 0.07
N LEU A 138 5.49 15.60 -0.58
CA LEU A 138 4.04 15.65 -0.39
C LEU A 138 3.66 15.46 1.08
N LEU A 139 4.26 14.46 1.77
CA LEU A 139 3.99 14.21 3.18
C LEU A 139 4.52 15.31 4.10
N LEU A 140 5.69 15.87 3.81
CA LEU A 140 6.26 17.02 4.55
C LEU A 140 5.35 18.23 4.44
N THR A 141 4.88 18.53 3.23
CA THR A 141 3.99 19.69 3.00
C THR A 141 2.62 19.45 3.62
N MET A 142 2.10 18.21 3.56
CA MET A 142 0.86 17.80 4.23
C MET A 142 0.91 18.05 5.75
N SER A 143 2.07 17.84 6.38
CA SER A 143 2.23 18.10 7.82
C SER A 143 2.06 19.57 8.19
N ASN A 144 2.21 20.47 7.23
CA ASN A 144 2.00 21.91 7.39
C ASN A 144 0.61 22.37 6.94
N ASP A 145 0.06 21.74 5.89
CA ASP A 145 -1.28 22.05 5.38
C ASP A 145 -1.90 20.82 4.70
N ILE A 146 -2.85 20.20 5.36
CA ILE A 146 -3.53 18.99 4.87
C ILE A 146 -4.28 19.18 3.55
N ARG A 147 -4.62 20.42 3.19
CA ARG A 147 -5.30 20.72 1.92
C ARG A 147 -4.47 20.31 0.70
N VAL A 148 -3.15 20.32 0.82
CA VAL A 148 -2.24 19.86 -0.24
C VAL A 148 -2.53 18.42 -0.63
N ILE A 149 -2.63 17.51 0.36
CA ILE A 149 -2.90 16.10 0.05
C ILE A 149 -4.33 15.89 -0.45
N LEU A 150 -5.30 16.64 0.06
CA LEU A 150 -6.69 16.56 -0.38
C LEU A 150 -6.83 16.95 -1.86
N ILE A 151 -6.16 18.04 -2.28
CA ILE A 151 -6.14 18.47 -3.68
C ILE A 151 -5.37 17.44 -4.54
N LYS A 152 -4.26 16.87 -4.03
CA LYS A 152 -3.50 15.85 -4.77
C LYS A 152 -4.28 14.54 -4.95
N ILE A 153 -5.14 14.18 -3.99
CA ILE A 153 -6.07 13.06 -4.14
C ILE A 153 -7.15 13.38 -5.20
N ALA A 154 -7.64 14.61 -5.25
CA ALA A 154 -8.59 15.04 -6.29
C ALA A 154 -7.96 15.02 -7.69
N ASP A 155 -6.73 15.52 -7.84
CA ASP A 155 -5.93 15.44 -9.06
C ASP A 155 -5.76 13.96 -9.49
N ARG A 156 -5.34 13.10 -8.57
CA ARG A 156 -5.20 11.66 -8.83
C ARG A 156 -6.51 11.01 -9.27
N LEU A 157 -7.62 11.34 -8.63
CA LEU A 157 -8.94 10.82 -8.98
C LEU A 157 -9.33 11.20 -10.41
N HIS A 158 -9.16 12.49 -10.77
CA HIS A 158 -9.45 12.91 -12.14
C HIS A 158 -8.53 12.25 -13.17
N ASN A 159 -7.24 12.09 -12.85
CA ASN A 159 -6.30 11.38 -13.70
C ASN A 159 -6.69 9.91 -13.88
N MET A 160 -7.21 9.24 -12.84
CA MET A 160 -7.73 7.87 -12.93
C MET A 160 -9.00 7.77 -13.79
N ARG A 161 -9.93 8.73 -13.66
CA ARG A 161 -11.16 8.81 -14.48
C ARG A 161 -10.84 8.96 -15.98
N THR A 162 -9.73 9.61 -16.32
CA THR A 162 -9.30 9.89 -17.71
C THR A 162 -8.15 8.99 -18.20
N LEU A 163 -7.80 7.95 -17.44
CA LEU A 163 -6.60 7.13 -17.65
C LEU A 163 -6.63 6.33 -18.97
N GLY A 164 -7.82 6.06 -19.54
CA GLY A 164 -8.00 5.30 -20.78
C GLY A 164 -7.28 5.88 -21.99
N SER A 165 -7.01 7.19 -22.00
CA SER A 165 -6.28 7.87 -23.10
C SER A 165 -4.76 7.66 -23.06
N MET A 166 -4.23 7.04 -21.99
CA MET A 166 -2.80 6.81 -21.81
C MET A 166 -2.35 5.46 -22.39
N LEU A 167 -1.04 5.35 -22.65
CA LEU A 167 -0.45 4.07 -23.08
C LEU A 167 -0.52 3.02 -21.95
N PRO A 168 -0.66 1.72 -22.26
CA PRO A 168 -0.82 0.65 -21.28
C PRO A 168 0.22 0.65 -20.15
N ASN A 169 1.51 0.83 -20.48
CA ASN A 169 2.58 0.89 -19.48
C ASN A 169 2.42 2.06 -18.49
N LYS A 170 1.88 3.20 -18.95
CA LYS A 170 1.56 4.33 -18.07
C LYS A 170 0.30 4.05 -17.24
N GLN A 171 -0.70 3.38 -17.82
CA GLN A 171 -1.91 2.97 -17.11
C GLN A 171 -1.54 2.10 -15.90
N TYR A 172 -0.73 1.06 -16.11
CA TYR A 172 -0.29 0.15 -15.04
C TYR A 172 0.49 0.86 -13.93
N LYS A 173 1.42 1.74 -14.32
CA LYS A 173 2.20 2.51 -13.34
C LYS A 173 1.30 3.38 -12.46
N ILE A 174 0.38 4.14 -13.09
CA ILE A 174 -0.51 5.08 -12.40
C ILE A 174 -1.54 4.32 -11.56
N ALA A 175 -2.10 3.22 -12.06
CA ALA A 175 -3.05 2.38 -11.32
C ALA A 175 -2.39 1.75 -10.07
N GLY A 176 -1.20 1.16 -10.23
CA GLY A 176 -0.45 0.58 -9.12
C GLY A 176 -0.07 1.60 -8.06
N GLU A 177 0.43 2.77 -8.45
CA GLU A 177 0.73 3.88 -7.53
C GLU A 177 -0.54 4.35 -6.80
N THR A 178 -1.66 4.41 -7.51
CA THR A 178 -2.95 4.83 -6.95
C THR A 178 -3.46 3.84 -5.91
N LEU A 179 -3.47 2.55 -6.25
CA LEU A 179 -3.93 1.50 -5.35
C LEU A 179 -3.02 1.39 -4.10
N TYR A 180 -1.73 1.63 -4.29
CA TYR A 180 -0.73 1.38 -3.27
C TYR A 180 -0.44 2.57 -2.34
N ILE A 181 -0.69 3.81 -2.79
CA ILE A 181 -0.40 5.04 -2.05
C ILE A 181 -1.66 5.87 -1.83
N TYR A 182 -2.37 6.25 -2.90
CA TYR A 182 -3.43 7.24 -2.82
C TYR A 182 -4.74 6.69 -2.23
N ALA A 183 -5.13 5.46 -2.55
CA ALA A 183 -6.32 4.86 -1.97
C ALA A 183 -6.20 4.66 -0.45
N PRO A 184 -5.07 4.18 0.10
CA PRO A 184 -4.82 4.16 1.54
C PRO A 184 -4.81 5.54 2.21
N LEU A 185 -4.22 6.56 1.56
CA LEU A 185 -4.26 7.93 2.05
C LEU A 185 -5.70 8.46 2.13
N ALA A 186 -6.48 8.24 1.06
CA ALA A 186 -7.89 8.60 1.04
C ALA A 186 -8.69 7.89 2.16
N ASN A 187 -8.38 6.60 2.41
CA ASN A 187 -8.97 5.85 3.52
C ASN A 187 -8.61 6.45 4.89
N ARG A 188 -7.34 6.80 5.10
CA ARG A 188 -6.86 7.41 6.36
C ARG A 188 -7.49 8.77 6.60
N LEU A 189 -7.73 9.53 5.54
CA LEU A 189 -8.39 10.82 5.59
C LEU A 189 -9.93 10.74 5.62
N GLY A 190 -10.49 9.52 5.68
CA GLY A 190 -11.94 9.29 5.75
C GLY A 190 -12.69 9.52 4.45
N LEU A 191 -12.01 9.74 3.31
CA LEU A 191 -12.61 9.97 1.99
C LEU A 191 -13.06 8.64 1.36
N TYR A 192 -14.01 7.95 1.97
CA TYR A 192 -14.38 6.58 1.59
C TYR A 192 -14.95 6.44 0.17
N LYS A 193 -15.69 7.43 -0.31
CA LYS A 193 -16.22 7.44 -1.68
C LYS A 193 -15.08 7.49 -2.69
N ILE A 194 -14.18 8.45 -2.51
CA ILE A 194 -12.99 8.63 -3.36
C ILE A 194 -12.07 7.41 -3.28
N LYS A 195 -11.82 6.90 -2.09
CA LYS A 195 -11.03 5.67 -1.87
C LYS A 195 -11.61 4.50 -2.66
N THR A 196 -12.91 4.27 -2.57
CA THR A 196 -13.59 3.17 -3.26
C THR A 196 -13.53 3.31 -4.78
N GLU A 197 -13.66 4.53 -5.30
CA GLU A 197 -13.55 4.80 -6.73
C GLU A 197 -12.11 4.62 -7.22
N LEU A 198 -11.11 5.11 -6.47
CA LEU A 198 -9.70 4.89 -6.79
C LEU A 198 -9.34 3.40 -6.85
N GLU A 199 -9.82 2.60 -5.89
CA GLU A 199 -9.63 1.14 -5.88
C GLU A 199 -10.28 0.47 -7.09
N ASN A 200 -11.53 0.80 -7.40
CA ASN A 200 -12.24 0.23 -8.54
C ASN A 200 -11.59 0.60 -9.88
N LEU A 201 -11.22 1.86 -10.06
CA LEU A 201 -10.54 2.31 -11.28
C LEU A 201 -9.17 1.67 -11.42
N SER A 202 -8.40 1.55 -10.33
CA SER A 202 -7.11 0.86 -10.36
C SER A 202 -7.28 -0.60 -10.75
N PHE A 203 -8.25 -1.28 -10.15
CA PHE A 203 -8.56 -2.67 -10.43
C PHE A 203 -9.01 -2.88 -11.89
N LYS A 204 -9.83 -1.97 -12.43
CA LYS A 204 -10.26 -2.01 -13.84
C LYS A 204 -9.08 -1.98 -14.82
N TYR A 205 -8.02 -1.20 -14.52
CA TYR A 205 -6.85 -1.13 -15.39
C TYR A 205 -5.80 -2.22 -15.11
N GLU A 206 -5.76 -2.75 -13.90
CA GLU A 206 -4.84 -3.84 -13.55
C GLU A 206 -5.39 -5.22 -13.89
N HIS A 207 -6.73 -5.40 -13.82
CA HIS A 207 -7.44 -6.67 -13.98
C HIS A 207 -8.73 -6.48 -14.77
N PRO A 208 -8.66 -6.13 -16.06
CA PRO A 208 -9.83 -5.77 -16.86
C PRO A 208 -10.82 -6.92 -17.05
N GLU A 209 -10.34 -8.17 -17.16
CA GLU A 209 -11.19 -9.34 -17.37
C GLU A 209 -11.97 -9.68 -16.10
N GLU A 210 -11.30 -9.77 -14.98
CA GLU A 210 -11.93 -10.07 -13.68
C GLU A 210 -12.88 -8.93 -13.25
N TYR A 211 -12.52 -7.69 -13.57
CA TYR A 211 -13.38 -6.54 -13.33
C TYR A 211 -14.69 -6.70 -14.12
N ALA A 212 -14.61 -7.01 -15.42
CA ALA A 212 -15.77 -7.16 -16.29
C ALA A 212 -16.65 -8.36 -15.85
N GLU A 213 -16.05 -9.49 -15.49
CA GLU A 213 -16.78 -10.67 -14.98
C GLU A 213 -17.60 -10.34 -13.72
N ILE A 214 -16.97 -9.67 -12.74
CA ILE A 214 -17.64 -9.29 -11.50
C ILE A 214 -18.73 -8.25 -11.76
N GLU A 215 -18.48 -7.28 -12.63
CA GLU A 215 -19.45 -6.25 -13.03
C GLU A 215 -20.67 -6.87 -13.70
N GLU A 216 -20.49 -7.83 -14.62
CA GLU A 216 -21.56 -8.56 -15.28
C GLU A 216 -22.40 -9.35 -14.28
N LYS A 217 -21.79 -10.12 -13.39
CA LYS A 217 -22.48 -10.88 -12.33
C LYS A 217 -23.24 -9.97 -11.37
N LEU A 218 -22.67 -8.82 -11.00
CA LEU A 218 -23.37 -7.82 -10.20
C LEU A 218 -24.60 -7.25 -10.92
N ASN A 219 -24.49 -6.95 -12.21
CA ASN A 219 -25.59 -6.41 -12.99
C ASN A 219 -26.70 -7.45 -13.18
N ALA A 220 -26.36 -8.70 -13.44
CA ALA A 220 -27.30 -9.79 -13.60
C ALA A 220 -28.16 -10.03 -12.35
N THR A 221 -27.59 -9.81 -11.15
CA THR A 221 -28.30 -10.01 -9.87
C THR A 221 -28.93 -8.73 -9.30
N ALA A 222 -28.94 -7.61 -10.04
CA ALA A 222 -29.42 -6.31 -9.55
C ALA A 222 -30.90 -6.35 -9.12
N ALA A 223 -31.79 -6.86 -9.97
CA ALA A 223 -33.22 -6.93 -9.70
C ALA A 223 -33.58 -7.82 -8.47
N GLU A 224 -32.83 -8.91 -8.29
CA GLU A 224 -32.99 -9.77 -7.11
C GLU A 224 -32.56 -9.04 -5.83
N ARG A 225 -31.40 -8.32 -5.88
CA ARG A 225 -30.94 -7.54 -4.74
C ARG A 225 -31.91 -6.42 -4.37
N ASP A 226 -32.49 -5.73 -5.35
CA ASP A 226 -33.47 -4.68 -5.10
C ASP A 226 -34.72 -5.23 -4.43
N LYS A 227 -35.20 -6.43 -4.85
CA LYS A 227 -36.28 -7.12 -4.19
C LYS A 227 -35.94 -7.48 -2.74
N VAL A 228 -34.78 -8.09 -2.51
CA VAL A 228 -34.29 -8.43 -1.15
C VAL A 228 -34.20 -7.17 -0.28
N PHE A 229 -33.70 -6.08 -0.82
CA PHE A 229 -33.60 -4.80 -0.10
C PHE A 229 -34.99 -4.27 0.30
N ASN A 230 -35.94 -4.25 -0.63
CA ASN A 230 -37.27 -3.74 -0.37
C ASN A 230 -38.04 -4.63 0.65
N ASP A 231 -37.99 -5.94 0.48
CA ASP A 231 -38.63 -6.90 1.38
C ASP A 231 -38.02 -6.82 2.81
N PHE A 232 -36.70 -6.68 2.91
CA PHE A 232 -36.03 -6.56 4.19
C PHE A 232 -36.28 -5.21 4.88
N THR A 233 -36.32 -4.11 4.13
CA THR A 233 -36.46 -2.77 4.71
C THR A 233 -37.88 -2.37 5.02
N ALA A 234 -38.90 -2.96 4.44
CA ALA A 234 -40.29 -2.61 4.67
C ALA A 234 -40.76 -2.72 6.14
N PRO A 235 -40.46 -3.82 6.88
CA PRO A 235 -40.78 -3.87 8.32
C PRO A 235 -39.95 -2.88 9.15
N ILE A 236 -38.71 -2.62 8.75
CA ILE A 236 -37.82 -1.64 9.42
C ILE A 236 -38.42 -0.24 9.29
N ARG A 237 -38.87 0.17 8.08
CA ARG A 237 -39.54 1.46 7.86
C ARG A 237 -40.76 1.62 8.77
N THR A 238 -41.63 0.62 8.81
CA THR A 238 -42.80 0.62 9.68
C THR A 238 -42.46 0.80 11.15
N GLN A 239 -41.32 0.25 11.59
CA GLN A 239 -40.88 0.38 12.98
C GLN A 239 -40.28 1.75 13.27
N LEU A 240 -39.45 2.31 12.34
CA LEU A 240 -38.87 3.63 12.48
C LEU A 240 -39.91 4.73 12.43
N ASP A 241 -40.99 4.56 11.59
CA ASP A 241 -42.15 5.47 11.55
C ASP A 241 -42.86 5.52 12.90
N LYS A 242 -43.01 4.39 13.59
CA LYS A 242 -43.58 4.32 14.95
C LYS A 242 -42.70 5.03 15.99
N MET A 243 -41.42 5.09 15.78
CA MET A 243 -40.49 5.81 16.66
C MET A 243 -40.52 7.33 16.44
N GLY A 244 -41.18 7.82 15.40
CA GLY A 244 -41.29 9.23 15.06
C GLY A 244 -39.98 9.88 14.60
N LEU A 245 -39.01 9.07 14.19
CA LEU A 245 -37.72 9.53 13.68
C LEU A 245 -37.84 9.96 12.21
N LYS A 246 -37.14 11.02 11.86
CA LYS A 246 -36.87 11.32 10.46
C LYS A 246 -35.65 10.52 10.01
N TYR A 247 -35.80 9.76 8.92
CA TYR A 247 -34.76 8.86 8.44
C TYR A 247 -34.81 8.68 6.94
N ARG A 248 -33.71 8.18 6.41
CA ARG A 248 -33.61 7.61 5.05
C ARG A 248 -32.89 6.28 5.08
N ILE A 249 -33.35 5.33 4.26
CA ILE A 249 -32.71 4.02 4.14
C ILE A 249 -32.14 3.89 2.73
N LEU A 250 -30.86 3.56 2.64
CA LEU A 250 -30.12 3.41 1.39
C LEU A 250 -29.58 1.99 1.25
N ALA A 251 -29.64 1.45 0.05
CA ALA A 251 -28.92 0.24 -0.31
C ALA A 251 -27.44 0.60 -0.54
N ARG A 252 -26.54 -0.26 -0.07
CA ARG A 252 -25.10 -0.16 -0.39
C ARG A 252 -24.64 -1.49 -0.96
N VAL A 253 -24.29 -1.47 -2.24
CA VAL A 253 -23.65 -2.61 -2.89
C VAL A 253 -22.15 -2.54 -2.65
N LYS A 254 -21.53 -3.67 -2.34
CA LYS A 254 -20.10 -3.79 -2.14
C LYS A 254 -19.36 -3.47 -3.44
N SER A 255 -18.24 -2.74 -3.37
CA SER A 255 -17.46 -2.37 -4.55
C SER A 255 -16.82 -3.59 -5.23
N ILE A 256 -16.66 -3.54 -6.54
CA ILE A 256 -16.09 -4.61 -7.36
C ILE A 256 -14.73 -5.04 -6.84
N TYR A 257 -13.83 -4.08 -6.54
CA TYR A 257 -12.54 -4.37 -5.93
C TYR A 257 -12.66 -5.07 -4.57
N SER A 258 -13.60 -4.64 -3.70
CA SER A 258 -13.79 -5.28 -2.39
C SER A 258 -14.35 -6.71 -2.51
N ILE A 259 -15.15 -6.99 -3.53
CA ILE A 259 -15.65 -8.34 -3.86
C ILE A 259 -14.47 -9.20 -4.29
N TRP A 260 -13.71 -8.75 -5.29
CA TRP A 260 -12.54 -9.46 -5.78
C TRP A 260 -11.52 -9.75 -4.67
N ASN A 261 -11.16 -8.75 -3.88
CA ASN A 261 -10.23 -8.93 -2.77
C ASN A 261 -10.73 -9.97 -1.75
N LYS A 262 -12.05 -10.02 -1.51
CA LYS A 262 -12.64 -11.04 -0.63
C LYS A 262 -12.62 -12.43 -1.26
N MET A 263 -12.86 -12.54 -2.57
CA MET A 263 -12.71 -13.80 -3.31
C MET A 263 -11.27 -14.32 -3.19
N GLN A 264 -10.28 -13.44 -3.35
CA GLN A 264 -8.87 -13.82 -3.26
C GLN A 264 -8.45 -14.20 -1.83
N THR A 265 -8.79 -13.39 -0.84
CA THR A 265 -8.33 -13.60 0.55
C THR A 265 -9.03 -14.76 1.24
N LYS A 266 -10.27 -15.09 0.86
CA LYS A 266 -11.03 -16.22 1.42
C LYS A 266 -11.04 -17.45 0.51
N HIS A 267 -10.47 -17.33 -0.69
CA HIS A 267 -10.46 -18.38 -1.70
C HIS A 267 -11.88 -18.92 -2.02
N VAL A 268 -12.86 -18.02 -2.14
CA VAL A 268 -14.26 -18.36 -2.44
C VAL A 268 -14.70 -17.76 -3.78
N PRO A 269 -15.60 -18.42 -4.52
CA PRO A 269 -16.19 -17.86 -5.74
C PRO A 269 -17.16 -16.71 -5.41
N PHE A 270 -17.55 -15.94 -6.44
CA PHE A 270 -18.47 -14.81 -6.31
C PHE A 270 -19.80 -15.20 -5.63
N GLU A 271 -20.34 -16.37 -5.95
CA GLU A 271 -21.64 -16.89 -5.48
C GLU A 271 -21.64 -17.17 -3.96
N GLU A 272 -20.49 -17.37 -3.35
CA GLU A 272 -20.33 -17.58 -1.90
C GLU A 272 -20.17 -16.28 -1.11
N ILE A 273 -20.21 -15.12 -1.78
CA ILE A 273 -20.13 -13.82 -1.11
C ILE A 273 -21.53 -13.34 -0.74
N TYR A 274 -21.97 -13.64 0.47
CA TYR A 274 -23.31 -13.32 0.98
C TYR A 274 -23.47 -11.89 1.51
N ASP A 275 -22.42 -11.07 1.64
CA ASP A 275 -22.47 -9.67 2.10
C ASP A 275 -22.31 -8.67 0.94
N LEU A 276 -22.90 -8.99 -0.21
CA LEU A 276 -22.93 -8.10 -1.38
C LEU A 276 -23.79 -6.86 -1.13
N LEU A 277 -24.88 -7.04 -0.37
CA LEU A 277 -25.82 -5.99 -0.02
C LEU A 277 -25.69 -5.61 1.45
N ALA A 278 -25.53 -4.33 1.72
CA ALA A 278 -25.69 -3.73 3.04
C ALA A 278 -26.81 -2.70 3.02
N VAL A 279 -27.47 -2.53 4.15
CA VAL A 279 -28.51 -1.53 4.37
C VAL A 279 -27.97 -0.42 5.25
N ARG A 280 -28.14 0.82 4.85
CA ARG A 280 -27.71 1.99 5.60
C ARG A 280 -28.92 2.76 6.08
N ILE A 281 -29.08 2.92 7.39
CA ILE A 281 -30.09 3.73 8.03
C ILE A 281 -29.44 5.04 8.46
N ILE A 282 -29.89 6.15 7.90
CA ILE A 282 -29.41 7.49 8.24
C ILE A 282 -30.58 8.24 8.88
N PHE A 283 -30.41 8.77 10.08
CA PHE A 283 -31.46 9.42 10.83
C PHE A 283 -31.06 10.81 11.31
N GLU A 284 -32.05 11.69 11.51
CA GLU A 284 -31.90 12.96 12.23
C GLU A 284 -32.05 12.65 13.73
N PRO A 285 -31.04 12.93 14.58
CA PRO A 285 -31.16 12.69 16.01
C PRO A 285 -32.18 13.63 16.65
N ARG A 286 -32.88 13.18 17.71
CA ARG A 286 -33.82 14.02 18.46
C ARG A 286 -33.17 15.25 19.03
N ASN A 287 -31.95 15.09 19.55
CA ASN A 287 -31.02 16.15 19.87
C ASN A 287 -29.57 15.62 19.78
N ILE A 288 -28.57 16.49 19.83
CA ILE A 288 -27.15 16.10 19.69
C ILE A 288 -26.70 15.18 20.84
N GLU A 289 -27.20 15.39 22.05
CA GLU A 289 -26.82 14.60 23.23
C GLU A 289 -27.40 13.18 23.19
N GLU A 290 -28.52 12.99 22.50
CA GLU A 290 -29.20 11.69 22.36
C GLU A 290 -28.74 10.90 21.11
N GLU A 291 -27.86 11.44 20.28
CA GLU A 291 -27.42 10.82 19.03
C GLU A 291 -26.91 9.39 19.22
N LEU A 292 -26.15 9.14 20.28
CA LEU A 292 -25.70 7.79 20.68
C LEU A 292 -26.89 6.89 21.03
N ASN A 293 -27.79 7.36 21.91
CA ASN A 293 -28.94 6.61 22.37
C ASN A 293 -29.86 6.24 21.21
N ASP A 294 -30.10 7.18 20.30
CA ASP A 294 -30.94 6.95 19.12
C ASP A 294 -30.36 5.84 18.21
N CYS A 295 -29.01 5.73 18.06
CA CYS A 295 -28.40 4.60 17.35
C CYS A 295 -28.75 3.25 17.97
N PHE A 296 -28.65 3.15 19.31
CA PHE A 296 -28.96 1.90 20.03
C PHE A 296 -30.47 1.63 20.09
N ASP A 297 -31.32 2.64 20.20
CA ASP A 297 -32.77 2.52 20.13
C ASP A 297 -33.22 1.92 18.78
N ILE A 298 -32.63 2.41 17.68
CA ILE A 298 -32.87 1.84 16.35
C ILE A 298 -32.41 0.39 16.31
N TYR A 299 -31.20 0.08 16.80
CA TYR A 299 -30.67 -1.28 16.85
C TYR A 299 -31.59 -2.23 17.63
N VAL A 300 -32.01 -1.85 18.83
CA VAL A 300 -32.93 -2.65 19.68
C VAL A 300 -34.26 -2.88 18.93
N SER A 301 -34.77 -1.85 18.27
CA SER A 301 -36.04 -1.92 17.55
C SER A 301 -35.98 -2.87 16.35
N ILE A 302 -34.91 -2.82 15.53
CA ILE A 302 -34.75 -3.72 14.38
C ILE A 302 -34.40 -5.15 14.81
N SER A 303 -33.72 -5.35 15.95
CA SER A 303 -33.38 -6.66 16.50
C SER A 303 -34.60 -7.42 17.01
N LYS A 304 -35.74 -6.74 17.26
CA LYS A 304 -37.05 -7.38 17.52
C LYS A 304 -37.66 -7.98 16.26
N ILE A 305 -37.34 -7.43 15.08
CA ILE A 305 -37.87 -7.90 13.78
C ILE A 305 -36.97 -9.03 13.26
N TYR A 306 -35.67 -8.82 13.25
CA TYR A 306 -34.66 -9.72 12.67
C TYR A 306 -33.63 -10.14 13.73
N LYS A 307 -33.25 -11.44 13.71
CA LYS A 307 -32.31 -11.96 14.69
C LYS A 307 -30.87 -11.48 14.35
N PRO A 308 -30.16 -10.81 15.28
CA PRO A 308 -28.78 -10.41 15.07
C PRO A 308 -27.80 -11.58 15.18
N HIS A 309 -26.72 -11.50 14.41
CA HIS A 309 -25.59 -12.43 14.55
C HIS A 309 -24.80 -12.06 15.82
N PRO A 310 -24.58 -13.01 16.78
CA PRO A 310 -24.02 -12.69 18.10
C PRO A 310 -22.66 -11.98 18.03
N ASP A 311 -21.76 -12.43 17.13
CA ASP A 311 -20.38 -11.95 17.08
C ASP A 311 -20.13 -10.84 16.04
N ARG A 312 -21.22 -10.25 15.47
CA ARG A 312 -21.11 -9.26 14.39
C ARG A 312 -21.80 -7.93 14.71
N LEU A 313 -21.81 -7.57 15.98
CA LEU A 313 -22.11 -6.20 16.41
C LEU A 313 -20.78 -5.43 16.49
N ARG A 314 -20.68 -4.30 15.80
CA ARG A 314 -19.49 -3.42 15.81
C ARG A 314 -19.93 -2.01 16.18
N ASP A 315 -19.54 -1.59 17.35
CA ASP A 315 -19.84 -0.27 17.89
C ASP A 315 -18.70 0.72 17.56
N TRP A 316 -18.88 1.41 16.43
CA TRP A 316 -18.04 2.54 16.06
C TRP A 316 -18.68 3.89 16.42
N VAL A 317 -19.79 3.89 17.17
CA VAL A 317 -20.42 5.10 17.68
C VAL A 317 -19.81 5.50 19.01
N SER A 318 -19.74 4.55 19.96
CA SER A 318 -19.10 4.76 21.26
C SER A 318 -17.57 4.87 21.13
N HIS A 319 -16.98 4.17 20.16
CA HIS A 319 -15.54 4.14 19.91
C HIS A 319 -15.25 4.42 18.42
N PRO A 320 -15.21 5.70 18.01
CA PRO A 320 -14.93 6.07 16.63
C PRO A 320 -13.58 5.52 16.14
N LYS A 321 -13.50 5.21 14.85
CA LYS A 321 -12.21 4.86 14.24
C LYS A 321 -11.28 6.05 14.20
N ALA A 322 -9.96 5.81 14.10
CA ALA A 322 -8.95 6.87 14.03
C ALA A 322 -9.11 7.85 12.84
N ASN A 323 -9.88 7.47 11.81
CA ASN A 323 -10.25 8.36 10.70
C ASN A 323 -11.59 9.07 10.94
N GLY A 324 -12.11 9.11 12.16
CA GLY A 324 -13.35 9.76 12.54
C GLY A 324 -14.64 9.02 12.13
N TYR A 325 -14.54 7.82 11.53
CA TYR A 325 -15.72 7.07 11.12
C TYR A 325 -16.56 6.62 12.30
N GLN A 326 -17.86 6.92 12.27
CA GLN A 326 -18.86 6.55 13.26
C GLN A 326 -20.05 5.85 12.60
N ALA A 327 -20.42 4.69 13.08
CA ALA A 327 -21.66 3.96 12.76
C ALA A 327 -21.81 2.75 13.67
N LEU A 328 -23.04 2.33 13.95
CA LEU A 328 -23.32 1.04 14.57
C LEU A 328 -23.57 0.02 13.47
N HIS A 329 -22.73 -1.02 13.38
CA HIS A 329 -22.89 -2.09 12.41
C HIS A 329 -23.49 -3.33 13.07
N VAL A 330 -24.53 -3.85 12.52
CA VAL A 330 -25.15 -5.11 12.94
C VAL A 330 -25.40 -6.00 11.72
N THR A 331 -25.21 -7.31 11.87
CA THR A 331 -25.57 -8.28 10.84
C THR A 331 -26.84 -9.00 11.27
N LEU A 332 -27.89 -8.91 10.47
CA LEU A 332 -29.22 -9.45 10.76
C LEU A 332 -29.59 -10.58 9.78
N MET A 333 -30.34 -11.58 10.26
CA MET A 333 -30.85 -12.66 9.43
C MET A 333 -32.14 -12.21 8.74
N GLY A 334 -32.11 -12.06 7.43
CA GLY A 334 -33.30 -11.79 6.62
C GLY A 334 -34.22 -13.00 6.48
N ASN A 335 -35.47 -12.76 6.09
CA ASN A 335 -36.49 -13.82 5.94
C ASN A 335 -36.15 -14.88 4.87
N ASN A 336 -35.25 -14.55 3.96
CA ASN A 336 -34.71 -15.43 2.92
C ASN A 336 -33.51 -16.28 3.36
N GLY A 337 -33.15 -16.24 4.65
CA GLY A 337 -31.99 -16.96 5.21
C GLY A 337 -30.62 -16.33 4.87
N GLN A 338 -30.60 -15.11 4.35
CA GLN A 338 -29.36 -14.40 4.06
C GLN A 338 -28.99 -13.44 5.19
N TRP A 339 -27.69 -13.34 5.48
CA TRP A 339 -27.16 -12.34 6.40
C TRP A 339 -27.03 -10.99 5.70
N ILE A 340 -27.64 -9.95 6.27
CA ILE A 340 -27.62 -8.57 5.76
C ILE A 340 -26.96 -7.68 6.80
N GLU A 341 -25.92 -6.94 6.40
CA GLU A 341 -25.30 -5.92 7.24
C GLU A 341 -26.15 -4.66 7.25
N VAL A 342 -26.47 -4.17 8.44
CA VAL A 342 -27.15 -2.88 8.65
C VAL A 342 -26.21 -1.91 9.32
N GLN A 343 -26.04 -0.73 8.73
CA GLN A 343 -25.23 0.38 9.23
C GLN A 343 -26.15 1.49 9.70
N ILE A 344 -26.14 1.78 11.00
CA ILE A 344 -26.97 2.82 11.64
C ILE A 344 -26.07 4.01 11.96
N ARG A 345 -26.45 5.21 11.50
CA ARG A 345 -25.72 6.44 11.74
C ARG A 345 -26.59 7.67 11.59
N SER A 346 -26.26 8.76 12.28
CA SER A 346 -26.91 10.04 12.12
C SER A 346 -26.51 10.75 10.82
N GLU A 347 -27.19 11.84 10.44
CA GLU A 347 -26.76 12.70 9.32
C GLU A 347 -25.35 13.24 9.52
N ARG A 348 -24.99 13.71 10.71
CA ARG A 348 -23.63 14.17 11.05
C ARG A 348 -22.59 13.08 10.84
N MET A 349 -22.83 11.87 11.38
CA MET A 349 -21.94 10.71 11.20
C MET A 349 -21.84 10.32 9.73
N ASN A 350 -22.92 10.49 8.96
CA ASN A 350 -22.92 10.24 7.53
C ASN A 350 -22.05 11.26 6.78
N ASP A 351 -22.15 12.55 7.11
CA ASP A 351 -21.29 13.57 6.51
C ASP A 351 -19.82 13.30 6.78
N VAL A 352 -19.46 12.95 8.02
CA VAL A 352 -18.09 12.55 8.39
C VAL A 352 -17.64 11.30 7.60
N ALA A 353 -18.54 10.33 7.41
CA ALA A 353 -18.20 9.11 6.67
C ALA A 353 -18.07 9.34 5.15
N GLU A 354 -18.75 10.32 4.57
CA GLU A 354 -18.68 10.62 3.13
C GLU A 354 -17.57 11.63 2.78
N GLN A 355 -17.34 12.65 3.61
CA GLN A 355 -16.40 13.75 3.38
C GLN A 355 -15.12 13.67 4.24
N GLY A 356 -15.03 12.70 5.17
CA GLY A 356 -13.87 12.50 6.01
C GLY A 356 -13.57 13.71 6.90
N PHE A 357 -12.27 13.96 7.11
CA PHE A 357 -11.82 15.10 7.92
C PHE A 357 -12.23 16.47 7.38
N ALA A 358 -12.57 16.59 6.09
CA ALA A 358 -13.08 17.84 5.55
C ALA A 358 -14.44 18.22 6.15
N ALA A 359 -15.27 17.25 6.59
CA ALA A 359 -16.50 17.52 7.31
C ALA A 359 -16.26 18.18 8.68
N HIS A 360 -15.18 17.81 9.38
CA HIS A 360 -14.85 18.42 10.67
C HIS A 360 -14.57 19.93 10.55
N TRP A 361 -14.03 20.41 9.44
CA TRP A 361 -13.83 21.86 9.23
C TRP A 361 -15.12 22.63 9.05
N LYS A 362 -16.18 22.01 8.50
CA LYS A 362 -17.52 22.64 8.44
C LYS A 362 -18.10 22.92 9.83
N TYR A 363 -17.83 22.03 10.78
CA TYR A 363 -18.35 22.15 12.14
C TYR A 363 -17.48 23.05 13.03
N LYS A 364 -16.18 23.22 12.74
CA LYS A 364 -15.26 24.11 13.49
C LYS A 364 -15.51 25.61 13.24
N GLU A 365 -15.99 26.01 12.09
CA GLU A 365 -16.40 27.41 11.86
C GLU A 365 -17.54 27.83 12.79
N GLY A 366 -18.19 26.91 13.50
CA GLY A 366 -19.23 27.11 14.52
C GLY A 366 -18.78 27.06 15.99
N GLY A 367 -17.47 26.94 16.29
CA GLY A 367 -16.93 27.12 17.67
C GLY A 367 -17.05 25.92 18.60
N GLY A 368 -16.58 24.76 18.24
CA GLY A 368 -16.52 23.58 19.14
C GLY A 368 -15.60 22.49 18.66
N SER A 369 -14.57 22.16 19.36
CA SER A 369 -14.28 21.01 20.22
C SER A 369 -12.98 20.23 19.97
N GLU A 370 -12.63 19.46 20.96
CA GLU A 370 -11.44 18.73 21.38
C GLU A 370 -10.93 17.59 20.46
N ASP A 371 -11.55 17.31 19.30
CA ASP A 371 -11.21 16.17 18.44
C ASP A 371 -10.04 16.43 17.44
N GLU A 372 -9.24 17.48 17.67
CA GLU A 372 -7.97 17.68 16.91
C GLU A 372 -6.95 16.57 17.15
N GLY A 373 -7.15 15.78 18.18
CA GLY A 373 -6.14 14.88 18.73
C GLY A 373 -5.64 13.77 17.77
N GLU A 374 -6.49 13.10 17.02
CA GLU A 374 -6.07 11.89 16.28
C GLU A 374 -5.39 12.21 14.93
N LEU A 375 -5.90 13.18 14.19
CA LEU A 375 -5.25 13.64 12.96
C LEU A 375 -3.90 14.30 13.26
N GLU A 376 -3.84 15.16 14.29
CA GLU A 376 -2.60 15.82 14.71
C GLU A 376 -1.57 14.81 15.23
N LYS A 377 -1.99 13.82 16.01
CA LYS A 377 -1.13 12.71 16.44
C LYS A 377 -0.57 11.93 15.25
N TRP A 378 -1.42 11.65 14.26
CA TRP A 378 -0.98 10.97 13.05
C TRP A 378 -0.02 11.83 12.22
N LEU A 379 -0.30 13.11 12.00
CA LEU A 379 0.59 14.04 11.31
C LEU A 379 1.94 14.16 12.03
N LYS A 380 1.93 14.22 13.37
CA LYS A 380 3.14 14.20 14.17
C LYS A 380 3.95 12.91 13.98
N THR A 381 3.28 11.76 13.95
CA THR A 381 3.93 10.47 13.68
C THR A 381 4.55 10.44 12.28
N ILE A 382 3.85 10.95 11.26
CA ILE A 382 4.39 11.09 9.91
C ILE A 382 5.63 11.99 9.92
N LYS A 383 5.58 13.12 10.62
CA LYS A 383 6.71 14.03 10.75
C LYS A 383 7.91 13.37 11.43
N GLU A 384 7.69 12.63 12.52
CA GLU A 384 8.74 11.86 13.21
C GLU A 384 9.40 10.82 12.28
N ILE A 385 8.62 10.18 11.38
CA ILE A 385 9.15 9.25 10.38
C ILE A 385 9.95 9.98 9.29
N LEU A 386 9.50 11.16 8.87
CA LEU A 386 10.15 11.97 7.84
C LEU A 386 11.46 12.60 8.31
N ASP A 387 11.55 12.94 9.60
CA ASP A 387 12.76 13.51 10.22
C ASP A 387 13.84 12.44 10.46
N ASP A 388 13.50 11.15 10.38
CA ASP A 388 14.47 10.06 10.50
C ASP A 388 15.13 9.79 9.13
N PRO A 389 16.46 9.95 8.99
CA PRO A 389 17.17 9.71 7.73
C PRO A 389 17.19 8.20 7.45
N GLN A 390 16.30 7.75 6.57
CA GLN A 390 16.25 6.35 6.13
C GLN A 390 17.17 6.11 4.94
N PRO A 391 17.90 4.99 4.93
CA PRO A 391 18.88 4.71 3.88
C PRO A 391 18.25 4.22 2.56
N ASP A 392 16.99 3.74 2.55
CA ASP A 392 16.32 3.20 1.38
C ASP A 392 14.91 3.78 1.19
N ALA A 393 14.62 4.18 -0.05
CA ALA A 393 13.31 4.71 -0.45
C ALA A 393 12.17 3.68 -0.32
N ILE A 394 12.48 2.38 -0.44
CA ILE A 394 11.50 1.29 -0.28
C ILE A 394 11.12 1.15 1.18
N ASP A 395 12.10 1.10 2.09
CA ASP A 395 11.85 0.99 3.53
C ASP A 395 11.06 2.17 4.06
N PHE A 396 11.30 3.37 3.52
CA PHE A 396 10.52 4.56 3.81
C PHE A 396 9.05 4.40 3.40
N LEU A 397 8.80 3.98 2.16
CA LEU A 397 7.43 3.77 1.66
C LEU A 397 6.71 2.66 2.43
N ASP A 398 7.38 1.58 2.80
CA ASP A 398 6.81 0.50 3.59
C ASP A 398 6.48 0.93 5.02
N THR A 399 7.34 1.73 5.63
CA THR A 399 7.11 2.30 6.96
C THR A 399 5.87 3.19 6.98
N ILE A 400 5.72 4.06 5.98
CA ILE A 400 4.52 4.90 5.84
C ILE A 400 3.26 4.05 5.63
N LYS A 401 3.33 3.01 4.80
CA LYS A 401 2.19 2.11 4.55
C LYS A 401 1.71 1.40 5.81
N LEU A 402 2.61 0.87 6.61
CA LEU A 402 2.22 0.24 7.88
C LEU A 402 1.35 1.18 8.74
N ASN A 403 1.56 2.49 8.62
CA ASN A 403 0.71 3.49 9.27
C ASN A 403 -0.62 3.75 8.55
N LEU A 404 -0.68 3.54 7.23
CA LEU A 404 -1.88 3.86 6.43
C LEU A 404 -2.90 2.72 6.40
N PHE A 405 -2.44 1.45 6.41
CA PHE A 405 -3.29 0.28 6.17
C PHE A 405 -3.81 -0.42 7.43
N ALA A 406 -3.37 -0.04 8.62
CA ALA A 406 -3.69 -0.80 9.81
C ALA A 406 -5.18 -0.73 10.17
N SER A 407 -5.85 -1.89 10.16
CA SER A 407 -7.03 -2.10 11.00
C SER A 407 -6.61 -1.92 12.46
N GLU A 408 -7.48 -1.41 13.31
CA GLU A 408 -7.16 -1.04 14.68
C GLU A 408 -7.65 -2.08 15.67
N ILE A 409 -6.89 -2.24 16.74
CA ILE A 409 -7.27 -2.99 17.94
C ILE A 409 -7.27 -2.03 19.15
N PHE A 410 -8.13 -2.32 20.10
CA PHE A 410 -8.30 -1.55 21.33
C PHE A 410 -7.67 -2.31 22.50
N VAL A 411 -6.59 -1.77 23.05
CA VAL A 411 -5.79 -2.41 24.10
C VAL A 411 -5.78 -1.53 25.35
N PHE A 412 -5.85 -2.13 26.53
CA PHE A 412 -5.93 -1.41 27.78
C PHE A 412 -4.62 -1.45 28.57
N THR A 413 -4.25 -0.33 29.18
CA THR A 413 -3.22 -0.32 30.21
C THR A 413 -3.76 -0.94 31.50
N PRO A 414 -2.91 -1.32 32.48
CA PRO A 414 -3.36 -1.81 33.77
C PRO A 414 -4.22 -0.80 34.56
N LYS A 415 -4.14 0.48 34.22
CA LYS A 415 -4.95 1.56 34.82
C LYS A 415 -6.31 1.76 34.12
N GLY A 416 -6.60 0.95 33.06
CA GLY A 416 -7.83 1.06 32.29
C GLY A 416 -7.79 2.11 31.18
N GLU A 417 -6.63 2.73 30.90
CA GLU A 417 -6.52 3.65 29.78
C GLU A 417 -6.57 2.90 28.45
N LEU A 418 -7.44 3.32 27.55
CA LEU A 418 -7.55 2.76 26.19
C LEU A 418 -6.40 3.26 25.31
N LYS A 419 -5.76 2.34 24.60
CA LYS A 419 -4.78 2.61 23.54
C LYS A 419 -5.23 1.98 22.25
N ILE A 420 -5.31 2.77 21.21
CA ILE A 420 -5.63 2.32 19.83
C ILE A 420 -4.32 1.91 19.18
N MET A 421 -4.24 0.67 18.73
CA MET A 421 -3.05 0.08 18.11
C MET A 421 -3.40 -0.52 16.74
N PRO A 422 -2.47 -0.52 15.77
CA PRO A 422 -2.64 -1.27 14.54
C PRO A 422 -2.89 -2.76 14.80
N GLN A 423 -3.72 -3.40 13.97
CA GLN A 423 -3.89 -4.85 14.01
C GLN A 423 -2.55 -5.56 13.80
N ASN A 424 -2.35 -6.69 14.47
CA ASN A 424 -1.09 -7.43 14.54
C ASN A 424 0.04 -6.73 15.33
N SER A 425 -0.23 -5.62 16.02
CA SER A 425 0.74 -5.01 16.93
C SER A 425 1.16 -6.01 18.01
N THR A 426 2.45 -5.98 18.31
CA THR A 426 3.04 -6.85 19.35
C THR A 426 3.09 -6.16 20.72
N ALA A 427 3.40 -6.91 21.76
CA ALA A 427 3.65 -6.36 23.09
C ALA A 427 4.82 -5.35 23.09
N LEU A 428 5.82 -5.52 22.20
CA LEU A 428 6.90 -4.57 21.97
C LEU A 428 6.39 -3.25 21.39
N ASP A 429 5.52 -3.34 20.38
CA ASP A 429 4.89 -2.16 19.77
C ASP A 429 4.11 -1.34 20.81
N PHE A 430 3.39 -2.03 21.69
CA PHE A 430 2.66 -1.39 22.78
C PHE A 430 3.62 -0.67 23.76
N ALA A 431 4.76 -1.29 24.12
CA ALA A 431 5.75 -0.68 24.97
C ALA A 431 6.30 0.64 24.37
N PHE A 432 6.64 0.65 23.06
CA PHE A 432 7.08 1.85 22.36
C PHE A 432 5.96 2.88 22.16
N SER A 433 4.69 2.46 22.15
CA SER A 433 3.54 3.37 22.08
C SER A 433 3.36 4.16 23.37
N LEU A 434 3.69 3.57 24.50
CA LEU A 434 3.64 4.23 25.80
C LEU A 434 4.75 5.28 25.94
N HIS A 435 5.99 4.84 25.87
CA HIS A 435 7.17 5.70 25.94
C HIS A 435 8.40 5.02 25.33
N THR A 436 9.29 5.78 24.66
CA THR A 436 10.51 5.22 24.07
C THR A 436 11.41 4.54 25.10
N ASP A 437 11.50 5.10 26.31
CA ASP A 437 12.31 4.52 27.39
C ASP A 437 11.73 3.19 27.89
N ILE A 438 10.40 3.07 28.01
CA ILE A 438 9.73 1.82 28.35
C ILE A 438 9.99 0.77 27.27
N GLY A 439 9.85 1.16 26.00
CA GLY A 439 10.11 0.29 24.85
C GLY A 439 11.56 -0.20 24.81
N SER A 440 12.55 0.66 25.03
CA SER A 440 13.97 0.31 24.98
C SER A 440 14.45 -0.58 26.12
N HIS A 441 13.78 -0.56 27.25
CA HIS A 441 14.12 -1.34 28.44
C HIS A 441 13.16 -2.52 28.73
N CYS A 442 12.23 -2.84 27.80
CA CYS A 442 11.27 -3.91 28.01
C CYS A 442 11.92 -5.29 27.91
N ILE A 443 11.52 -6.19 28.81
CA ILE A 443 12.00 -7.58 28.88
C ILE A 443 10.90 -8.60 28.59
N GLY A 444 9.63 -8.20 28.69
CA GLY A 444 8.45 -9.03 28.47
C GLY A 444 7.18 -8.25 28.78
N ALA A 445 6.04 -8.89 28.65
CA ALA A 445 4.75 -8.31 28.99
C ALA A 445 3.86 -9.34 29.69
N LYS A 446 2.86 -8.84 30.42
CA LYS A 446 1.72 -9.65 30.86
C LYS A 446 0.49 -9.20 30.08
N VAL A 447 -0.12 -10.12 29.38
CA VAL A 447 -1.40 -9.91 28.67
C VAL A 447 -2.47 -10.68 29.43
N ASN A 448 -3.49 -9.98 29.89
CA ASN A 448 -4.57 -10.54 30.70
C ASN A 448 -4.00 -11.36 31.90
N HIS A 449 -3.02 -10.79 32.59
CA HIS A 449 -2.28 -11.36 33.72
C HIS A 449 -1.36 -12.56 33.38
N LYS A 450 -1.25 -12.98 32.11
CA LYS A 450 -0.35 -14.06 31.67
C LYS A 450 0.94 -13.49 31.09
N LEU A 451 2.08 -14.02 31.51
CA LEU A 451 3.38 -13.64 30.96
C LEU A 451 3.49 -14.08 29.50
N VAL A 452 3.87 -13.14 28.63
CA VAL A 452 4.04 -13.38 27.19
C VAL A 452 5.35 -12.76 26.68
N PRO A 453 5.92 -13.29 25.60
CA PRO A 453 7.10 -12.71 24.96
C PRO A 453 6.75 -11.35 24.28
N LEU A 454 7.78 -10.54 24.01
CA LEU A 454 7.63 -9.24 23.34
C LEU A 454 7.03 -9.35 21.91
N SER A 455 7.21 -10.49 21.24
CA SER A 455 6.66 -10.79 19.90
C SER A 455 5.18 -11.21 19.93
N HIS A 456 4.56 -11.32 21.11
CA HIS A 456 3.15 -11.71 21.23
C HIS A 456 2.24 -10.68 20.56
N LYS A 457 1.37 -11.13 19.65
CA LYS A 457 0.40 -10.29 18.94
C LYS A 457 -0.81 -10.01 19.81
N LEU A 458 -1.11 -8.73 19.99
CA LEU A 458 -2.23 -8.25 20.79
C LEU A 458 -3.56 -8.34 20.05
N GLN A 459 -4.63 -8.48 20.81
CA GLN A 459 -6.02 -8.51 20.34
C GLN A 459 -6.84 -7.41 21.01
N SER A 460 -7.97 -7.04 20.40
CA SER A 460 -8.91 -6.09 21.02
C SER A 460 -9.44 -6.65 22.34
N GLY A 461 -9.42 -5.82 23.39
CA GLY A 461 -9.83 -6.19 24.74
C GLY A 461 -8.68 -6.61 25.65
N ASP A 462 -7.46 -6.80 25.13
CA ASP A 462 -6.31 -7.18 25.94
C ASP A 462 -5.91 -6.08 26.92
N GLN A 463 -5.67 -6.47 28.17
CA GLN A 463 -5.01 -5.62 29.17
C GLN A 463 -3.52 -5.97 29.20
N VAL A 464 -2.65 -4.97 28.97
CA VAL A 464 -1.21 -5.20 28.77
C VAL A 464 -0.38 -4.44 29.80
N GLU A 465 0.41 -5.18 30.59
CA GLU A 465 1.41 -4.67 31.53
C GLU A 465 2.82 -4.93 30.98
N ILE A 466 3.63 -3.89 30.80
CA ILE A 466 5.01 -4.03 30.30
C ILE A 466 5.98 -4.21 31.48
N LEU A 467 6.86 -5.20 31.35
CA LEU A 467 7.92 -5.48 32.30
C LEU A 467 9.23 -4.90 31.77
N THR A 468 9.93 -4.10 32.59
CA THR A 468 11.17 -3.42 32.20
C THR A 468 12.33 -3.78 33.09
N SER A 469 13.56 -3.71 32.57
CA SER A 469 14.82 -3.83 33.31
C SER A 469 15.81 -2.76 32.87
N LYS A 470 16.48 -2.11 33.80
CA LYS A 470 17.52 -1.09 33.51
C LYS A 470 18.72 -1.65 32.77
N SER A 471 18.97 -2.95 32.87
CA SER A 471 20.06 -3.63 32.17
C SER A 471 19.73 -4.02 30.72
N GLN A 472 18.44 -4.00 30.34
CA GLN A 472 18.02 -4.34 28.99
C GLN A 472 18.45 -3.26 27.98
N ARG A 473 18.83 -3.70 26.79
CA ARG A 473 19.14 -2.87 25.63
C ARG A 473 18.32 -3.32 24.43
N VAL A 474 18.11 -2.42 23.50
CA VAL A 474 17.46 -2.74 22.22
C VAL A 474 18.27 -3.76 21.46
N GLN A 475 17.64 -4.79 20.94
CA GLN A 475 18.27 -5.87 20.20
C GLN A 475 17.94 -5.77 18.71
N PRO A 476 18.89 -6.05 17.79
CA PRO A 476 18.64 -6.03 16.35
C PRO A 476 17.47 -6.96 15.92
N GLN A 477 17.27 -8.07 16.64
CA GLN A 477 16.18 -9.03 16.39
C GLN A 477 14.79 -8.43 16.59
N TRP A 478 14.67 -7.32 17.33
CA TRP A 478 13.38 -6.67 17.57
C TRP A 478 12.80 -6.04 16.31
N GLU A 479 13.61 -5.68 15.31
CA GLU A 479 13.15 -5.18 14.01
C GLU A 479 12.31 -6.20 13.26
N VAL A 480 12.56 -7.51 13.48
CA VAL A 480 11.87 -8.59 12.77
C VAL A 480 10.40 -8.69 13.16
N PHE A 481 10.06 -8.50 14.44
CA PHE A 481 8.70 -8.66 14.94
C PHE A 481 8.01 -7.36 15.38
N ALA A 482 8.71 -6.23 15.40
CA ALA A 482 8.07 -4.93 15.52
C ALA A 482 7.24 -4.64 14.26
N THR A 483 5.95 -4.38 14.43
CA THR A 483 5.01 -4.21 13.30
C THR A 483 4.62 -2.76 13.09
N THR A 484 4.70 -1.91 14.13
CA THR A 484 4.37 -0.49 13.98
C THR A 484 5.56 0.32 13.46
N ALA A 485 5.26 1.29 12.59
CA ALA A 485 6.28 2.19 12.06
C ALA A 485 7.00 2.97 13.18
N ARG A 486 6.27 3.39 14.23
CA ARG A 486 6.85 4.08 15.39
C ARG A 486 7.88 3.22 16.12
N ALA A 487 7.56 1.96 16.42
CA ALA A 487 8.49 1.05 17.08
C ALA A 487 9.72 0.80 16.20
N ARG A 488 9.53 0.48 14.91
CA ARG A 488 10.61 0.27 13.95
C ARG A 488 11.54 1.47 13.84
N ALA A 489 10.98 2.67 13.63
CA ALA A 489 11.78 3.90 13.54
C ALA A 489 12.59 4.17 14.81
N LYS A 490 12.00 3.99 16.00
CA LYS A 490 12.71 4.18 17.27
C LYS A 490 13.79 3.12 17.51
N ILE A 491 13.51 1.85 17.21
CA ILE A 491 14.49 0.76 17.29
C ILE A 491 15.68 1.05 16.37
N ALA A 492 15.42 1.34 15.09
CA ALA A 492 16.46 1.65 14.11
C ALA A 492 17.30 2.87 14.51
N ALA A 493 16.68 3.93 15.06
CA ALA A 493 17.37 5.11 15.52
C ALA A 493 18.30 4.82 16.71
N ILE A 494 17.84 3.99 17.67
CA ILE A 494 18.65 3.58 18.84
C ILE A 494 19.83 2.73 18.37
N LEU A 495 19.59 1.71 17.54
CA LEU A 495 20.65 0.83 17.01
C LEU A 495 21.69 1.61 16.19
N ARG A 496 21.25 2.57 15.37
CA ARG A 496 22.17 3.47 14.64
C ARG A 496 23.03 4.32 15.57
N LYS A 497 22.41 4.86 16.62
CA LYS A 497 23.15 5.65 17.62
C LYS A 497 24.19 4.81 18.34
N GLU A 498 23.82 3.59 18.77
CA GLU A 498 24.74 2.64 19.41
C GLU A 498 25.87 2.23 18.45
N ARG A 499 25.53 1.95 17.16
CA ARG A 499 26.53 1.62 16.14
C ARG A 499 27.55 2.74 15.96
N LYS A 500 27.12 4.02 15.88
CA LYS A 500 28.04 5.17 15.80
C LYS A 500 28.93 5.32 17.01
N VAL A 501 28.42 5.05 18.22
CA VAL A 501 29.22 5.06 19.45
C VAL A 501 30.26 3.93 19.40
N ASN A 502 29.83 2.72 19.02
CA ASN A 502 30.73 1.57 18.89
C ASN A 502 31.78 1.77 17.78
N GLN A 503 31.45 2.43 16.66
CA GLN A 503 32.42 2.78 15.62
C GLN A 503 33.54 3.65 16.18
N LYS A 504 33.25 4.73 16.88
CA LYS A 504 34.24 5.60 17.50
C LYS A 504 35.12 4.86 18.52
N LEU A 505 34.47 4.05 19.36
CA LEU A 505 35.23 3.23 20.32
C LEU A 505 36.10 2.19 19.61
N GLY A 506 35.61 1.62 18.49
CA GLY A 506 36.36 0.69 17.66
C GLY A 506 37.59 1.37 16.97
N GLU A 507 37.45 2.61 16.51
CA GLU A 507 38.58 3.40 15.99
C GLU A 507 39.67 3.62 17.07
N GLU A 508 39.25 3.96 18.29
CA GLU A 508 40.16 4.13 19.42
C GLU A 508 40.90 2.82 19.73
N ILE A 509 40.16 1.69 19.90
CA ILE A 509 40.73 0.38 20.20
C ILE A 509 41.69 -0.08 19.08
N LEU A 510 41.26 0.09 17.81
CA LEU A 510 42.11 -0.27 16.65
C LEU A 510 43.37 0.58 16.61
N SER A 511 43.28 1.89 16.85
CA SER A 511 44.44 2.79 16.85
C SER A 511 45.42 2.46 17.97
N GLU A 512 44.93 2.11 19.17
CA GLU A 512 45.77 1.65 20.28
C GLU A 512 46.46 0.34 19.97
N PHE A 513 45.71 -0.63 19.37
CA PHE A 513 46.26 -1.93 18.95
C PHE A 513 47.38 -1.74 17.92
N LEU A 514 47.15 -0.95 16.86
CA LEU A 514 48.13 -0.70 15.81
C LEU A 514 49.40 0.03 16.36
N LYS A 515 49.22 0.98 17.28
CA LYS A 515 50.33 1.66 17.96
C LYS A 515 51.14 0.68 18.81
N LYS A 516 50.48 -0.16 19.58
CA LYS A 516 51.11 -1.15 20.46
C LYS A 516 51.95 -2.17 19.66
N GLU A 517 51.43 -2.55 18.49
CA GLU A 517 52.09 -3.54 17.63
C GLU A 517 53.07 -2.94 16.60
N GLU A 518 53.26 -1.60 16.64
CA GLU A 518 54.12 -0.84 15.71
C GLU A 518 53.73 -1.01 14.23
N ILE A 519 52.42 -1.15 13.96
CA ILE A 519 51.86 -1.28 12.60
C ILE A 519 51.41 0.11 12.14
N ARG A 520 51.80 0.53 10.93
CA ARG A 520 51.31 1.79 10.35
C ARG A 520 49.86 1.69 9.93
N PRO A 521 49.04 2.69 10.27
CA PRO A 521 47.63 2.70 9.83
C PRO A 521 47.59 3.03 8.32
N GLU A 522 47.38 2.00 7.52
CA GLU A 522 47.18 2.08 6.06
C GLU A 522 45.85 1.45 5.70
N ASP A 523 45.21 1.91 4.62
CA ASP A 523 43.93 1.33 4.12
C ASP A 523 44.05 -0.16 3.88
N SER A 524 45.23 -0.64 3.50
CA SER A 524 45.56 -2.06 3.32
C SER A 524 45.41 -2.89 4.60
N VAL A 525 45.61 -2.32 5.77
CA VAL A 525 45.46 -2.94 7.09
C VAL A 525 43.98 -3.14 7.41
N ILE A 526 43.19 -2.10 7.20
CA ILE A 526 41.75 -2.15 7.41
C ILE A 526 41.10 -3.18 6.48
N GLU A 527 41.55 -3.22 5.22
CA GLU A 527 41.00 -4.19 4.25
C GLU A 527 41.36 -5.64 4.57
N LYS A 528 42.52 -5.90 5.13
CA LYS A 528 42.92 -7.23 5.61
C LYS A 528 42.08 -7.67 6.81
N LEU A 529 41.98 -6.80 7.82
CA LEU A 529 41.11 -7.10 8.99
C LEU A 529 39.65 -7.32 8.60
N ARG A 530 39.14 -6.52 7.64
CA ARG A 530 37.80 -6.69 7.10
C ARG A 530 37.59 -8.08 6.48
N LYS A 531 38.57 -8.55 5.69
CA LYS A 531 38.52 -9.89 5.07
C LYS A 531 38.66 -11.01 6.10
N LEU A 532 39.57 -10.85 7.08
CA LEU A 532 39.79 -11.82 8.14
C LEU A 532 38.53 -12.05 8.98
N HIS A 533 37.81 -10.97 9.30
CA HIS A 533 36.60 -11.01 10.13
C HIS A 533 35.29 -11.03 9.33
N ASN A 534 35.32 -11.18 8.01
CA ASN A 534 34.17 -11.21 7.11
C ASN A 534 33.22 -9.99 7.25
N ALA A 535 33.78 -8.80 7.55
CA ALA A 535 33.00 -7.59 7.66
C ALA A 535 32.70 -6.99 6.25
N LYS A 536 31.46 -6.55 6.01
CA LYS A 536 31.00 -6.05 4.71
C LYS A 536 31.67 -4.71 4.35
N ASN A 537 31.89 -3.87 5.34
CA ASN A 537 32.52 -2.55 5.18
C ASN A 537 33.34 -2.20 6.43
N GLU A 538 34.11 -1.10 6.36
CA GLU A 538 34.93 -0.59 7.44
C GLU A 538 34.12 -0.21 8.68
N GLU A 539 32.95 0.40 8.48
CA GLU A 539 32.06 0.80 9.56
C GLU A 539 31.56 -0.41 10.38
N GLU A 540 31.29 -1.54 9.73
CA GLU A 540 30.88 -2.78 10.39
C GLU A 540 32.02 -3.38 11.19
N LEU A 541 33.24 -3.38 10.64
CA LEU A 541 34.45 -3.83 11.34
C LEU A 541 34.67 -3.01 12.62
N LEU A 542 34.70 -1.69 12.50
CA LEU A 542 34.92 -0.79 13.64
C LEU A 542 33.82 -0.92 14.70
N ALA A 543 32.55 -1.02 14.28
CA ALA A 543 31.45 -1.24 15.21
C ALA A 543 31.57 -2.58 15.94
N ALA A 544 32.02 -3.65 15.26
CA ALA A 544 32.23 -4.96 15.84
C ALA A 544 33.42 -5.01 16.83
N ILE A 545 34.49 -4.26 16.54
CA ILE A 545 35.64 -4.08 17.46
C ILE A 545 35.16 -3.29 18.69
N GLY A 546 34.48 -2.17 18.51
CA GLY A 546 34.00 -1.33 19.63
C GLY A 546 32.97 -2.02 20.52
N SER A 547 32.11 -2.86 19.95
CA SER A 547 31.16 -3.69 20.70
C SER A 547 31.80 -4.95 21.34
N LYS A 548 33.12 -5.17 21.12
CA LYS A 548 33.88 -6.34 21.58
C LYS A 548 33.38 -7.69 21.02
N VAL A 549 32.66 -7.67 19.92
CA VAL A 549 32.33 -8.87 19.13
C VAL A 549 33.59 -9.39 18.45
N ILE A 550 34.44 -8.47 17.95
CA ILE A 550 35.78 -8.75 17.48
C ILE A 550 36.76 -8.27 18.56
N ILE A 551 37.57 -9.19 19.05
CA ILE A 551 38.66 -8.91 20.01
C ILE A 551 39.95 -9.07 19.23
N LEU A 552 40.66 -7.93 19.01
CA LEU A 552 41.96 -7.93 18.32
C LEU A 552 43.02 -8.64 19.15
N GLY A 553 43.73 -9.60 18.55
CA GLY A 553 44.66 -10.45 19.24
C GLY A 553 45.87 -10.87 18.39
N GLU A 554 46.56 -11.97 18.82
CA GLU A 554 47.78 -12.46 18.16
C GLU A 554 47.56 -12.94 16.71
N VAL A 555 46.34 -13.40 16.39
CA VAL A 555 45.98 -13.83 15.04
C VAL A 555 45.98 -12.65 14.08
N ASP A 556 45.38 -11.53 14.51
CA ASP A 556 45.33 -10.27 13.73
C ASP A 556 46.72 -9.71 13.54
N LYS A 557 47.54 -9.71 14.60
CA LYS A 557 48.94 -9.28 14.54
C LYS A 557 49.75 -10.07 13.53
N ASN A 558 49.65 -11.40 13.54
CA ASN A 558 50.39 -12.29 12.65
C ASN A 558 50.01 -12.04 11.19
N GLU A 559 48.69 -11.97 10.87
CA GLU A 559 48.20 -11.71 9.51
C GLU A 559 48.63 -10.34 8.99
N LEU A 560 48.72 -9.35 9.88
CA LEU A 560 49.16 -8.00 9.51
C LEU A 560 50.70 -7.90 9.33
N LYS A 561 51.50 -8.70 10.06
CA LYS A 561 52.99 -8.71 10.01
C LYS A 561 53.57 -9.68 8.96
N GLU A 562 52.90 -10.78 8.60
CA GLU A 562 53.42 -11.79 7.66
C GLU A 562 53.69 -11.31 6.24
N LYS A 563 53.12 -10.18 5.80
CA LYS A 563 53.30 -9.68 4.42
C LYS A 563 54.36 -8.54 4.26
N GLN A 564 54.98 -8.08 5.32
CA GLN A 564 56.09 -7.14 5.19
C GLN A 564 57.45 -7.81 4.81
N THR A 565 57.57 -9.11 4.95
CA THR A 565 58.82 -9.85 4.67
C THR A 565 58.83 -10.63 3.34
N SER A 566 57.77 -10.61 2.55
CA SER A 566 57.63 -11.44 1.35
C SER A 566 58.07 -10.84 0.03
N ASN A 567 58.41 -9.56 -0.04
CA ASN A 567 58.76 -8.93 -1.30
C ASN A 567 60.25 -9.08 -1.75
N TRP A 568 61.12 -9.68 -0.95
CA TRP A 568 62.52 -9.90 -1.33
C TRP A 568 62.81 -11.23 -2.03
N LYS A 569 61.94 -12.22 -1.96
CA LYS A 569 62.09 -13.52 -2.64
C LYS A 569 61.58 -13.58 -4.09
N LYS A 570 60.96 -12.55 -4.61
CA LYS A 570 60.35 -12.52 -5.98
C LYS A 570 61.33 -12.04 -7.06
N TYR A 571 62.59 -11.65 -6.69
CA TYR A 571 63.58 -11.16 -7.63
C TYR A 571 64.77 -12.15 -7.92
N LEU A 572 64.72 -13.37 -7.41
CA LEU A 572 65.83 -14.35 -7.62
C LEU A 572 65.30 -15.72 -8.08
N THR A 573 64.62 -15.77 -9.20
CA THR A 573 64.57 -17.00 -10.01
C THR A 573 64.37 -16.62 -11.48
N PHE A 574 65.50 -16.31 -12.12
CA PHE A 574 65.61 -16.42 -13.56
C PHE A 574 66.02 -17.87 -13.91
N SER A 575 65.34 -18.36 -14.95
CA SER A 575 65.85 -19.33 -15.92
C SER A 575 65.58 -20.84 -15.65
N PHE A 576 64.90 -21.38 -16.48
CA PHE A 576 65.06 -22.49 -17.44
C PHE A 576 63.74 -23.24 -17.67
N GLY A 577 63.27 -23.09 -18.84
CA GLY A 577 62.60 -23.88 -19.84
C GLY A 577 61.80 -25.14 -19.42
N ASN A 578 60.58 -25.19 -19.76
CA ASN A 578 60.12 -26.19 -20.71
C ASN A 578 58.74 -25.86 -21.28
N THR A 579 58.67 -26.07 -22.57
CA THR A 579 57.50 -25.95 -23.41
C THR A 579 56.46 -27.02 -23.06
N ASN A 580 55.23 -26.58 -22.79
CA ASN A 580 54.06 -27.39 -23.20
C ASN A 580 52.89 -26.43 -23.54
N LYS A 581 52.44 -26.65 -24.74
CA LYS A 581 51.32 -25.94 -25.35
C LYS A 581 50.01 -26.31 -24.66
N GLU A 582 49.40 -25.35 -24.01
CA GLU A 582 47.96 -25.40 -23.75
C GLU A 582 47.27 -24.37 -24.62
N LYS A 583 46.11 -24.76 -25.16
CA LYS A 583 45.27 -24.06 -26.12
C LYS A 583 44.83 -22.72 -25.60
N PRO A 584 44.60 -21.72 -26.44
CA PRO A 584 44.04 -20.45 -26.04
C PRO A 584 42.56 -20.62 -25.66
N GLU A 585 42.23 -20.20 -24.46
CA GLU A 585 40.85 -19.93 -24.08
C GLU A 585 40.33 -18.78 -24.98
N GLU A 586 39.22 -19.06 -25.66
CA GLU A 586 38.46 -18.06 -26.39
C GLU A 586 38.06 -16.94 -25.45
N LYS A 587 38.59 -15.77 -25.70
CA LYS A 587 38.06 -14.53 -25.12
C LYS A 587 36.65 -14.34 -25.67
N GLU A 588 35.65 -14.51 -24.83
CA GLU A 588 34.30 -14.01 -25.11
C GLU A 588 34.37 -12.52 -25.46
N GLN A 589 33.93 -12.21 -26.66
CA GLN A 589 33.75 -10.85 -27.12
C GLN A 589 32.69 -10.17 -26.26
N PRO A 590 32.84 -8.88 -25.88
CA PRO A 590 31.77 -8.16 -25.17
C PRO A 590 30.57 -8.09 -26.09
N GLN A 591 29.49 -8.80 -25.73
CA GLN A 591 28.21 -8.63 -26.39
C GLN A 591 27.76 -7.17 -26.23
N GLU A 592 27.47 -6.51 -27.34
CA GLU A 592 26.84 -5.17 -27.35
C GLU A 592 25.60 -5.19 -26.47
N LYS A 593 25.60 -4.34 -25.44
CA LYS A 593 24.43 -4.12 -24.58
C LYS A 593 23.33 -3.47 -25.42
N GLU A 594 22.39 -4.26 -25.88
CA GLU A 594 21.15 -3.73 -26.45
C GLU A 594 20.48 -2.84 -25.39
N LYS A 595 20.38 -1.54 -25.67
CA LYS A 595 19.66 -0.60 -24.81
C LYS A 595 18.18 -0.97 -24.81
N ILE A 596 17.71 -1.46 -23.67
CA ILE A 596 16.30 -1.80 -23.45
C ILE A 596 15.46 -0.53 -23.63
N ASN A 597 14.54 -0.55 -24.58
CA ASN A 597 13.63 0.57 -24.81
C ASN A 597 12.36 0.38 -23.95
N PRO A 598 12.17 1.14 -22.85
CA PRO A 598 11.04 0.94 -21.93
C PRO A 598 9.68 1.31 -22.53
N LYS A 599 9.64 1.79 -23.78
CA LYS A 599 8.39 2.13 -24.45
C LYS A 599 7.83 1.00 -25.32
N GLN A 600 8.58 -0.07 -25.54
CA GLN A 600 8.14 -1.24 -26.32
C GLN A 600 7.65 -2.33 -25.39
N ILE A 601 6.61 -3.07 -25.81
CA ILE A 601 6.16 -4.26 -25.11
C ILE A 601 7.20 -5.35 -25.30
N LEU A 602 7.68 -5.93 -24.21
CA LEU A 602 8.66 -7.00 -24.21
C LEU A 602 7.95 -8.32 -24.47
N LYS A 603 8.27 -8.98 -25.59
CA LYS A 603 7.76 -10.32 -25.89
C LYS A 603 8.67 -11.39 -25.27
N LEU A 604 8.07 -12.26 -24.46
CA LEU A 604 8.76 -13.36 -23.80
C LEU A 604 8.74 -14.60 -24.73
N THR A 605 9.78 -14.78 -25.51
CA THR A 605 9.97 -15.96 -26.37
C THR A 605 10.73 -17.05 -25.61
N GLU A 606 10.59 -18.32 -26.00
CA GLU A 606 11.28 -19.45 -25.34
C GLU A 606 12.80 -19.32 -25.33
N GLU A 607 13.40 -18.86 -26.44
CA GLU A 607 14.84 -18.60 -26.51
C GLU A 607 15.29 -17.51 -25.54
N SER A 608 14.49 -16.46 -25.38
CA SER A 608 14.79 -15.34 -24.50
C SER A 608 14.60 -15.70 -23.02
N LEU A 609 13.65 -16.58 -22.69
CA LEU A 609 13.43 -17.11 -21.35
C LEU A 609 14.62 -17.91 -20.80
N GLN A 610 15.34 -18.62 -21.67
CA GLN A 610 16.51 -19.39 -21.27
C GLN A 610 17.77 -18.56 -21.05
N LYS A 611 17.89 -17.38 -21.67
CA LYS A 611 19.15 -16.61 -21.73
C LYS A 611 19.11 -15.23 -21.10
N LYS A 612 17.94 -14.54 -21.06
CA LYS A 612 17.85 -13.11 -20.72
C LYS A 612 16.94 -12.80 -19.52
N TYR A 613 16.01 -13.67 -19.14
CA TYR A 613 14.99 -13.38 -18.14
C TYR A 613 15.03 -14.35 -16.97
N ILE A 614 14.67 -13.84 -15.79
CA ILE A 614 14.59 -14.61 -14.54
C ILE A 614 13.13 -14.64 -14.12
N MET A 615 12.57 -15.83 -13.87
CA MET A 615 11.24 -15.96 -13.27
C MET A 615 11.34 -15.67 -11.78
N ALA A 616 10.46 -14.79 -11.29
CA ALA A 616 10.44 -14.41 -9.89
C ALA A 616 10.03 -15.59 -8.99
N GLU A 617 10.84 -15.92 -8.00
CA GLU A 617 10.57 -17.00 -7.04
C GLU A 617 9.37 -16.72 -6.14
N CYS A 618 9.03 -15.45 -5.91
CA CYS A 618 7.91 -15.05 -5.04
C CYS A 618 6.52 -15.33 -5.62
N CYS A 619 6.40 -15.57 -6.95
CA CYS A 619 5.08 -15.72 -7.59
C CYS A 619 5.04 -16.74 -8.74
N HIS A 620 6.16 -17.32 -9.14
CA HIS A 620 6.27 -18.36 -10.16
C HIS A 620 5.36 -18.13 -11.39
N PRO A 621 5.62 -17.09 -12.21
CA PRO A 621 4.81 -16.79 -13.38
C PRO A 621 4.99 -17.87 -14.46
N ILE A 622 3.89 -18.22 -15.13
CA ILE A 622 3.88 -19.18 -16.25
C ILE A 622 3.20 -18.56 -17.48
N PRO A 623 3.40 -19.11 -18.69
CA PRO A 623 2.73 -18.64 -19.89
C PRO A 623 1.22 -18.56 -19.72
N GLY A 624 0.63 -17.41 -20.12
CA GLY A 624 -0.78 -17.09 -19.92
C GLY A 624 -1.11 -16.38 -18.61
N ASP A 625 -0.16 -16.28 -17.66
CA ASP A 625 -0.32 -15.35 -16.52
C ASP A 625 -0.13 -13.91 -17.02
N ASP A 626 -0.85 -12.98 -16.40
CA ASP A 626 -0.63 -11.55 -16.60
C ASP A 626 0.66 -11.12 -15.91
N VAL A 627 1.67 -10.68 -16.68
CA VAL A 627 3.04 -10.47 -16.20
C VAL A 627 3.55 -9.07 -16.44
N LEU A 628 4.59 -8.70 -15.70
CA LEU A 628 5.42 -7.53 -15.92
C LEU A 628 6.90 -7.88 -15.74
N GLY A 629 7.76 -7.17 -16.45
CA GLY A 629 9.21 -7.24 -16.28
C GLY A 629 9.70 -6.13 -15.36
N TYR A 630 10.63 -6.45 -14.48
CA TYR A 630 11.37 -5.50 -13.67
C TYR A 630 12.85 -5.57 -14.00
N VAL A 631 13.46 -4.43 -14.34
CA VAL A 631 14.90 -4.32 -14.59
C VAL A 631 15.62 -4.07 -13.27
N ASP A 632 16.43 -5.02 -12.82
CA ASP A 632 17.20 -4.91 -11.57
C ASP A 632 18.42 -3.95 -11.74
N GLU A 633 19.21 -3.80 -10.68
CA GLU A 633 20.40 -2.93 -10.67
C GLU A 633 21.54 -3.46 -11.58
N ASN A 634 21.49 -4.73 -11.94
CA ASN A 634 22.45 -5.41 -12.78
C ASN A 634 21.98 -5.54 -14.25
N ASP A 635 20.96 -4.74 -14.66
CA ASP A 635 20.32 -4.79 -15.96
C ASP A 635 19.68 -6.16 -16.32
N ARG A 636 19.36 -7.01 -15.33
CA ARG A 636 18.64 -8.27 -15.51
C ARG A 636 17.14 -8.01 -15.45
N ILE A 637 16.37 -8.72 -16.28
CA ILE A 637 14.91 -8.59 -16.31
C ILE A 637 14.31 -9.73 -15.50
N ILE A 638 13.60 -9.38 -14.44
CA ILE A 638 12.89 -10.32 -13.55
C ILE A 638 11.41 -10.25 -13.89
N ILE A 639 10.82 -11.38 -14.23
CA ILE A 639 9.41 -11.49 -14.63
C ILE A 639 8.59 -11.84 -13.40
N HIS A 640 7.62 -10.99 -13.07
CA HIS A 640 6.66 -11.20 -11.99
C HIS A 640 5.25 -11.33 -12.55
N LYS A 641 4.38 -12.06 -11.84
CA LYS A 641 2.93 -11.89 -12.04
C LYS A 641 2.56 -10.46 -11.67
N ARG A 642 1.67 -9.86 -12.43
CA ARG A 642 1.23 -8.49 -12.20
C ARG A 642 0.55 -8.28 -10.85
N GLN A 643 -0.08 -9.33 -10.33
CA GLN A 643 -0.78 -9.38 -9.04
C GLN A 643 0.15 -9.63 -7.84
N CYS A 644 1.41 -9.97 -8.08
CA CYS A 644 2.36 -10.28 -7.02
C CYS A 644 2.55 -9.06 -6.07
N PRO A 645 2.49 -9.25 -4.75
CA PRO A 645 2.73 -8.17 -3.78
C PRO A 645 4.09 -7.49 -3.95
N VAL A 646 5.12 -8.27 -4.36
CA VAL A 646 6.46 -7.72 -4.67
C VAL A 646 6.40 -6.87 -5.93
N ALA A 647 5.70 -7.30 -6.98
CA ALA A 647 5.50 -6.54 -8.20
C ALA A 647 4.76 -5.22 -7.94
N ALA A 648 3.72 -5.24 -7.11
CA ALA A 648 2.99 -4.04 -6.70
C ALA A 648 3.92 -3.05 -5.98
N LYS A 649 4.81 -3.55 -5.11
CA LYS A 649 5.84 -2.77 -4.44
C LYS A 649 6.84 -2.18 -5.44
N LEU A 650 7.35 -2.96 -6.37
CA LEU A 650 8.28 -2.51 -7.40
C LEU A 650 7.67 -1.45 -8.33
N LYS A 651 6.40 -1.61 -8.72
CA LYS A 651 5.65 -0.61 -9.51
C LYS A 651 5.62 0.75 -8.81
N SER A 652 5.36 0.75 -7.51
CA SER A 652 5.23 2.00 -6.73
C SER A 652 6.57 2.68 -6.45
N SER A 653 7.68 1.91 -6.37
CA SER A 653 9.00 2.43 -5.99
C SER A 653 9.91 2.66 -7.20
N TYR A 654 9.84 1.81 -8.22
CA TYR A 654 10.71 1.80 -9.39
C TYR A 654 9.95 1.77 -10.72
N GLY A 655 8.86 2.49 -10.82
CA GLY A 655 8.01 2.47 -12.02
C GLY A 655 8.72 2.78 -13.35
N ASN A 656 9.89 3.44 -13.33
CA ASN A 656 10.70 3.68 -14.55
C ASN A 656 11.46 2.43 -15.00
N ARG A 657 11.61 1.40 -14.15
CA ARG A 657 12.26 0.12 -14.43
C ARG A 657 11.26 -1.00 -14.70
N ILE A 658 9.96 -0.67 -14.79
CA ILE A 658 8.90 -1.61 -15.12
C ILE A 658 8.69 -1.65 -16.62
N LEU A 659 8.69 -2.86 -17.17
CA LEU A 659 8.44 -3.15 -18.59
C LEU A 659 7.08 -3.82 -18.73
N ALA A 660 6.29 -3.37 -19.69
CA ALA A 660 5.13 -4.12 -20.15
C ALA A 660 5.62 -5.38 -20.87
N THR A 661 5.11 -6.54 -20.47
CA THR A 661 5.56 -7.83 -21.01
C THR A 661 4.36 -8.67 -21.45
N GLU A 662 4.53 -9.41 -22.54
CA GLU A 662 3.56 -10.36 -23.07
C GLU A 662 4.25 -11.69 -23.37
N TRP A 663 3.55 -12.80 -23.16
CA TRP A 663 4.01 -14.12 -23.54
C TRP A 663 3.88 -14.32 -25.06
N ASP A 664 4.97 -14.75 -25.67
CA ASP A 664 5.03 -15.20 -27.07
C ASP A 664 5.73 -16.57 -27.06
N THR A 665 5.05 -17.58 -26.48
CA THR A 665 5.63 -18.90 -26.23
C THR A 665 4.83 -20.00 -26.91
N HIS A 666 5.56 -20.99 -27.42
CA HIS A 666 5.02 -22.27 -27.88
C HIS A 666 5.24 -23.30 -26.75
N LYS A 667 4.46 -24.36 -26.64
CA LYS A 667 4.40 -25.30 -25.50
C LYS A 667 5.64 -26.23 -25.34
N GLU A 668 6.85 -25.70 -25.43
CA GLU A 668 8.09 -26.49 -25.29
C GLU A 668 8.64 -26.51 -23.85
N LEU A 669 8.41 -25.44 -23.08
CA LEU A 669 8.89 -25.32 -21.71
C LEU A 669 7.85 -25.77 -20.70
N SER A 670 8.30 -26.35 -19.59
CA SER A 670 7.45 -26.74 -18.46
C SER A 670 7.75 -25.87 -17.24
N PHE A 671 6.71 -25.47 -16.55
CA PHE A 671 6.75 -24.58 -15.39
C PHE A 671 6.15 -25.26 -14.16
N LEU A 672 6.72 -25.00 -12.99
CA LEU A 672 6.24 -25.54 -11.74
C LEU A 672 5.05 -24.74 -11.21
N VAL A 673 3.96 -25.44 -10.85
CA VAL A 673 2.77 -24.83 -10.23
C VAL A 673 2.35 -25.61 -8.99
N TYR A 674 1.64 -24.94 -8.10
CA TYR A 674 1.09 -25.48 -6.88
C TYR A 674 -0.43 -25.42 -6.94
N ILE A 675 -1.08 -26.58 -6.72
CA ILE A 675 -2.53 -26.70 -6.64
C ILE A 675 -2.91 -27.13 -5.23
N TYR A 676 -3.80 -26.39 -4.60
CA TYR A 676 -4.41 -26.74 -3.32
C TYR A 676 -5.75 -27.41 -3.56
N ILE A 677 -5.96 -28.53 -2.87
CA ILE A 677 -7.22 -29.27 -2.89
C ILE A 677 -7.76 -29.46 -1.47
N LYS A 678 -9.07 -29.37 -1.29
CA LYS A 678 -9.75 -29.60 -0.01
C LYS A 678 -11.08 -30.28 -0.25
N GLY A 679 -11.44 -31.21 0.64
CA GLY A 679 -12.71 -31.92 0.51
C GLY A 679 -12.94 -32.90 1.66
N ILE A 680 -13.89 -33.83 1.43
CA ILE A 680 -14.26 -34.86 2.40
C ILE A 680 -13.38 -36.07 2.16
N ASP A 681 -12.70 -36.55 3.21
CA ASP A 681 -11.84 -37.73 3.11
C ASP A 681 -12.65 -39.00 2.81
N SER A 682 -12.15 -39.78 1.89
CA SER A 682 -12.78 -41.05 1.50
C SER A 682 -11.75 -42.05 0.99
N MET A 683 -12.04 -43.33 1.19
CA MET A 683 -11.18 -44.39 0.72
C MET A 683 -11.04 -44.34 -0.81
N GLY A 684 -9.80 -44.31 -1.31
CA GLY A 684 -9.51 -44.25 -2.75
C GLY A 684 -9.32 -42.86 -3.33
N LEU A 685 -9.57 -41.77 -2.59
CA LEU A 685 -9.44 -40.39 -3.06
C LEU A 685 -8.08 -40.10 -3.69
N LEU A 686 -7.00 -40.51 -3.05
CA LEU A 686 -5.65 -40.31 -3.57
C LEU A 686 -5.44 -41.00 -4.93
N ASN A 687 -6.01 -42.17 -5.12
CA ASN A 687 -5.95 -42.88 -6.38
C ASN A 687 -6.75 -42.14 -7.47
N GLU A 688 -7.94 -41.61 -7.15
CA GLU A 688 -8.74 -40.81 -8.08
C GLU A 688 -7.99 -39.55 -8.52
N VAL A 689 -7.45 -38.81 -7.58
CA VAL A 689 -6.65 -37.60 -7.86
C VAL A 689 -5.46 -37.92 -8.76
N THR A 690 -4.69 -38.96 -8.45
CA THR A 690 -3.52 -39.34 -9.25
C THR A 690 -3.88 -39.90 -10.61
N GLN A 691 -5.01 -40.61 -10.72
CA GLN A 691 -5.53 -41.09 -12.02
C GLN A 691 -5.93 -39.95 -12.93
N VAL A 692 -6.64 -38.94 -12.40
CA VAL A 692 -7.02 -37.77 -13.18
C VAL A 692 -5.79 -37.03 -13.68
N ILE A 693 -4.83 -36.73 -12.81
CA ILE A 693 -3.67 -35.92 -13.19
C ILE A 693 -2.74 -36.72 -14.11
N SER A 694 -2.29 -37.90 -13.69
CA SER A 694 -1.20 -38.62 -14.38
C SER A 694 -1.69 -39.46 -15.55
N ARG A 695 -2.91 -40.10 -15.49
CA ARG A 695 -3.38 -40.98 -16.55
C ARG A 695 -4.30 -40.27 -17.56
N GLN A 696 -5.21 -39.42 -17.08
CA GLN A 696 -6.18 -38.76 -17.98
C GLN A 696 -5.60 -37.52 -18.63
N LEU A 697 -4.84 -36.71 -17.85
CA LEU A 697 -4.28 -35.45 -18.32
C LEU A 697 -2.81 -35.55 -18.72
N ASN A 698 -2.17 -36.67 -18.47
CA ASN A 698 -0.75 -36.92 -18.77
C ASN A 698 0.22 -35.88 -18.18
N VAL A 699 -0.11 -35.39 -16.96
CA VAL A 699 0.70 -34.39 -16.27
C VAL A 699 1.56 -35.06 -15.20
N ASN A 700 2.83 -34.65 -15.11
CA ASN A 700 3.78 -35.21 -14.14
C ASN A 700 3.63 -34.54 -12.76
N ILE A 701 3.43 -35.36 -11.72
CA ILE A 701 3.35 -34.91 -10.32
C ILE A 701 4.76 -34.92 -9.74
N ARG A 702 5.24 -33.73 -9.30
CA ARG A 702 6.54 -33.63 -8.63
C ARG A 702 6.43 -33.97 -7.14
N LYS A 703 5.39 -33.46 -6.47
CA LYS A 703 5.14 -33.71 -5.04
C LYS A 703 3.65 -33.65 -4.76
N LEU A 704 3.19 -34.55 -3.91
CA LEU A 704 1.82 -34.57 -3.43
C LEU A 704 1.86 -34.74 -1.90
N THR A 705 1.23 -33.81 -1.19
CA THR A 705 1.06 -33.85 0.26
C THR A 705 -0.42 -33.80 0.56
N ILE A 706 -0.95 -34.74 1.31
CA ILE A 706 -2.34 -34.76 1.78
C ILE A 706 -2.32 -35.00 3.29
N GLU A 707 -3.06 -34.18 4.00
CA GLU A 707 -3.28 -34.29 5.44
C GLU A 707 -4.76 -34.43 5.70
N THR A 708 -5.16 -35.33 6.60
CA THR A 708 -6.55 -35.56 6.94
C THR A 708 -6.76 -35.29 8.42
N ASN A 709 -7.75 -34.43 8.73
CA ASN A 709 -8.20 -34.13 10.08
C ASN A 709 -9.73 -34.20 10.13
N ASP A 710 -10.27 -34.99 11.06
CA ASP A 710 -11.70 -35.10 11.36
C ASP A 710 -12.60 -35.33 10.12
N GLY A 711 -12.13 -36.16 9.19
CA GLY A 711 -12.88 -36.50 7.97
C GLY A 711 -12.81 -35.45 6.85
N ILE A 712 -12.00 -34.39 7.02
CA ILE A 712 -11.68 -33.42 5.99
C ILE A 712 -10.23 -33.58 5.59
N PHE A 713 -9.95 -33.64 4.28
CA PHE A 713 -8.60 -33.62 3.78
C PHE A 713 -8.22 -32.25 3.22
N GLU A 714 -6.94 -31.91 3.37
CA GLU A 714 -6.28 -30.79 2.70
C GLU A 714 -5.03 -31.30 2.00
N GLY A 715 -4.80 -30.87 0.76
CA GLY A 715 -3.65 -31.33 0.00
C GLY A 715 -3.01 -30.23 -0.84
N LYS A 716 -1.68 -30.33 -0.99
CA LYS A 716 -0.89 -29.54 -1.94
C LYS A 716 -0.26 -30.46 -2.97
N ILE A 717 -0.42 -30.10 -4.25
CA ILE A 717 0.11 -30.84 -5.40
C ILE A 717 1.06 -29.92 -6.17
N GLN A 718 2.28 -30.36 -6.39
CA GLN A 718 3.26 -29.69 -7.26
C GLN A 718 3.27 -30.39 -8.60
N LEU A 719 3.04 -29.65 -9.66
CA LEU A 719 2.89 -30.14 -11.03
C LEU A 719 3.77 -29.37 -12.01
N TRP A 720 4.19 -30.06 -13.09
CA TRP A 720 4.81 -29.43 -14.23
C TRP A 720 3.75 -29.19 -15.33
N VAL A 721 3.55 -27.96 -15.74
CA VAL A 721 2.55 -27.53 -16.75
C VAL A 721 3.21 -26.61 -17.77
N HIS A 722 2.58 -26.42 -18.93
CA HIS A 722 3.11 -25.56 -19.98
C HIS A 722 2.54 -24.13 -19.89
N ASP A 723 1.26 -24.03 -19.54
CA ASP A 723 0.55 -22.75 -19.47
C ASP A 723 -0.62 -22.74 -18.46
N VAL A 724 -1.32 -21.62 -18.40
CA VAL A 724 -2.50 -21.42 -17.54
C VAL A 724 -3.70 -22.29 -17.97
N GLU A 725 -3.83 -22.64 -19.26
CA GLU A 725 -4.91 -23.49 -19.75
C GLU A 725 -4.76 -24.93 -19.26
N ASP A 726 -3.53 -25.43 -19.17
CA ASP A 726 -3.23 -26.72 -18.51
C ASP A 726 -3.71 -26.69 -17.06
N VAL A 727 -3.39 -25.61 -16.31
CA VAL A 727 -3.82 -25.45 -14.92
C VAL A 727 -5.34 -25.42 -14.79
N LYS A 728 -6.04 -24.65 -15.64
CA LYS A 728 -7.52 -24.60 -15.65
C LYS A 728 -8.11 -25.98 -15.94
N THR A 729 -7.55 -26.70 -16.88
CA THR A 729 -8.00 -28.04 -17.25
C THR A 729 -7.84 -29.00 -16.09
N ILE A 730 -6.69 -28.99 -15.39
CA ILE A 730 -6.43 -29.82 -14.21
C ILE A 730 -7.42 -29.45 -13.09
N CYS A 731 -7.58 -28.18 -12.76
CA CYS A 731 -8.50 -27.72 -11.72
C CYS A 731 -9.95 -28.13 -12.01
N ASN A 732 -10.39 -27.99 -13.26
CA ASN A 732 -11.76 -28.34 -13.67
C ASN A 732 -12.01 -29.86 -13.59
N ASN A 733 -11.02 -30.69 -13.93
CA ASN A 733 -11.17 -32.14 -13.83
C ASN A 733 -11.11 -32.62 -12.36
N LEU A 734 -10.26 -32.03 -11.53
CA LEU A 734 -10.22 -32.33 -10.10
C LEU A 734 -11.53 -31.93 -9.38
N LYS A 735 -12.16 -30.82 -9.76
CA LYS A 735 -13.47 -30.41 -9.24
C LYS A 735 -14.61 -31.37 -9.55
N LYS A 736 -14.47 -32.22 -10.58
CA LYS A 736 -15.46 -33.27 -10.91
C LYS A 736 -15.44 -34.47 -9.98
N ILE A 737 -14.36 -34.64 -9.20
CA ILE A 737 -14.25 -35.71 -8.20
C ILE A 737 -15.22 -35.41 -7.06
N GLN A 738 -16.15 -36.31 -6.77
CA GLN A 738 -17.32 -36.08 -5.91
C GLN A 738 -17.00 -35.52 -4.52
N ASN A 739 -15.89 -35.91 -3.93
CA ASN A 739 -15.50 -35.55 -2.57
C ASN A 739 -14.55 -34.35 -2.49
N ILE A 740 -14.10 -33.79 -3.61
CA ILE A 740 -13.30 -32.58 -3.68
C ILE A 740 -14.26 -31.39 -3.74
N LYS A 741 -14.16 -30.47 -2.78
CA LYS A 741 -15.00 -29.28 -2.67
C LYS A 741 -14.27 -28.01 -3.11
N GLN A 742 -12.98 -27.98 -3.01
CA GLN A 742 -12.17 -26.81 -3.35
C GLN A 742 -10.91 -27.23 -4.11
N VAL A 743 -10.62 -26.53 -5.22
CA VAL A 743 -9.41 -26.70 -6.02
C VAL A 743 -8.98 -25.34 -6.50
N ASN A 744 -7.79 -24.90 -6.07
CA ASN A 744 -7.25 -23.58 -6.43
C ASN A 744 -5.76 -23.69 -6.75
N ARG A 745 -5.28 -22.89 -7.72
CA ARG A 745 -3.86 -22.63 -7.84
C ARG A 745 -3.42 -21.74 -6.67
N VAL A 746 -2.33 -22.07 -6.02
CA VAL A 746 -1.74 -21.31 -4.91
C VAL A 746 -0.30 -20.97 -5.20
N GLU A 747 0.23 -20.00 -4.52
CA GLU A 747 1.66 -19.70 -4.48
C GLU A 747 2.30 -20.52 -3.35
N GLU A 748 3.61 -20.69 -3.34
CA GLU A 748 4.30 -21.59 -2.41
C GLU A 748 4.04 -21.32 -0.93
#